data_a15851978f4bacc006e1ea7e0f5290fe
#
_entry.id   a15851978f4bacc006e1ea7e0f5290fe
#
_cell.length_a   1.000
_cell.length_b   1.000
_cell.length_c   1.000
_cell.angle_alpha   90.00
_cell.angle_beta   90.00
_cell.angle_gamma   90.00
#
_symmetry.space_group_name_H-M   'P 1'
#
loop_
_entity.id
_entity.type
_entity.pdbx_description
1 polymer ?
#
loop_
_entity_poly.entity_id
_entity_poly.type
_entity_poly.pdbx_seq_one_letter_code
_entity_poly.pdbx_strand_id
1 'polypeptide(L)'
;MIHRLYTHDVNKDAGPSNVKLFYYEHSLLHYKLNIDLFHRVMREVGKNLLIPLYVFGPETHMTSIVGMALGKKPIPKETEVEFATANFLLPGGQSKDSPQQSRKSSTSSSSLTSSIIKEAAHIANQRVKEDIGLEQASPSMLFAKKTKAIVWGMQTRAVQGMLDFDFVCRRTEPSVVAMIYPFTGDHKQKFYWGHKEILLPVFKSMEDAITKNRHADVLVNFASLRSAYESTIEAMKYPQIRTIAIIAEGIPENMTRKLILMAEEKRVTIIGPATVGGIKPGCFKIGNTGGMMDNILHSKLYRPGSVAYVSRSGGMSNELNNIISKSTNGVLEGVAIGGDRYPGTTFMDHLLRYQADPEVKMIVLLGEVGGVEEYEVCEALQNNILTKPLVAWCIGTCAAMFTSEVQFGHAGSCANSDRETAIAKNKALKEAGAHVPQSFDTLGDLIQEVYEYLVQNDDIVPAPEVPPPTVPMDYSWARELGLIRKPASFMTSICDERGQEVNYAGMPISDILKNDLGIGGVISLLWFQRCLPPYVCKFFEMCLMVTADHGPAVSGAHNTIVCARAGKDLVSSVVSGLLTIGDRFGGALDGAAKQFSEAYDTGLIPMEFVNTMRKKGQLIMGIGHRVKSINNPDMRVKIIKDFILEHFPSKPVFNYALEVEKITTSKKPNLILNVDGVIAVAFVDLLRYSGSFTREEAQEYIEMGSINSLFVLGRSIGFIGHYMDQKRLKQGLYRHPWDDISYVLPEQYNN
;
A
#
# COMPACT_ATOMS: atom_id res chain seq x y z
N MET A 1 24.59 3.56 -25.29
CA MET A 1 24.24 2.98 -23.97
C MET A 1 25.42 2.31 -23.27
N ILE A 2 26.41 1.84 -24.01
CA ILE A 2 27.64 1.26 -23.46
C ILE A 2 28.65 2.35 -23.01
N HIS A 3 28.31 3.62 -23.17
CA HIS A 3 29.21 4.75 -22.89
C HIS A 3 29.48 5.06 -21.42
N ARG A 4 28.92 4.29 -20.47
CA ARG A 4 29.10 4.57 -19.03
C ARG A 4 29.38 3.31 -18.21
N LEU A 5 30.33 2.52 -18.66
CA LEU A 5 31.05 1.61 -17.78
C LEU A 5 32.17 2.44 -17.12
N TYR A 6 31.97 2.87 -15.91
CA TYR A 6 33.02 3.54 -15.15
C TYR A 6 33.98 2.48 -14.62
N THR A 7 35.20 2.46 -15.18
CA THR A 7 36.35 1.87 -14.53
C THR A 7 36.97 2.93 -13.66
N HIS A 8 36.75 2.89 -12.35
CA HIS A 8 37.59 3.63 -11.45
C HIS A 8 38.94 2.92 -11.36
N ASP A 9 39.96 3.59 -11.83
CA ASP A 9 41.39 3.28 -11.78
C ASP A 9 41.77 1.81 -12.08
N VAL A 10 42.01 1.57 -13.34
CA VAL A 10 42.80 0.41 -13.76
C VAL A 10 44.27 0.75 -13.52
N ASN A 11 44.76 0.57 -12.31
CA ASN A 11 46.17 0.57 -12.07
C ASN A 11 46.77 -0.71 -12.71
N LYS A 12 47.59 -0.55 -13.74
CA LYS A 12 48.20 -1.67 -14.51
C LYS A 12 49.12 -2.57 -13.68
N ASP A 13 49.42 -2.16 -12.45
CA ASP A 13 50.40 -2.82 -11.59
C ASP A 13 49.81 -3.61 -10.39
N ALA A 14 48.51 -3.82 -10.36
CA ALA A 14 47.88 -4.56 -9.28
C ALA A 14 48.04 -6.07 -9.46
N GLY A 15 48.70 -6.70 -8.51
CA GLY A 15 48.93 -8.16 -8.48
C GLY A 15 47.60 -8.98 -8.44
N PRO A 16 47.69 -10.31 -8.55
CA PRO A 16 46.56 -11.21 -8.80
C PRO A 16 45.53 -11.35 -7.67
N SER A 17 45.69 -10.61 -6.58
CA SER A 17 44.80 -10.67 -5.38
C SER A 17 43.72 -9.59 -5.28
N ASN A 18 43.64 -8.65 -6.22
CA ASN A 18 42.70 -7.57 -6.15
C ASN A 18 41.43 -7.84 -6.98
N VAL A 19 40.25 -7.73 -6.36
CA VAL A 19 38.95 -7.79 -7.01
C VAL A 19 38.57 -6.36 -7.43
N LYS A 20 38.25 -6.16 -8.71
CA LYS A 20 37.72 -4.87 -9.19
C LYS A 20 36.23 -4.97 -9.42
N LEU A 21 35.48 -4.03 -8.82
CA LEU A 21 34.04 -3.89 -8.98
C LEU A 21 33.72 -2.97 -10.18
N PHE A 22 32.81 -3.43 -11.03
CA PHE A 22 32.23 -2.63 -12.10
C PHE A 22 30.82 -2.22 -11.72
N TYR A 23 30.53 -0.94 -11.76
CA TYR A 23 29.21 -0.40 -11.45
C TYR A 23 28.47 -0.06 -12.74
N TYR A 24 27.17 -0.41 -12.77
CA TYR A 24 26.24 0.07 -13.78
C TYR A 24 25.39 1.21 -13.21
N GLU A 25 25.19 2.23 -14.01
CA GLU A 25 24.20 3.26 -13.63
C GLU A 25 22.79 2.66 -13.62
N HIS A 26 21.96 3.07 -12.67
CA HIS A 26 20.62 2.57 -12.38
C HIS A 26 19.68 2.53 -13.61
N SER A 27 19.91 3.41 -14.58
CA SER A 27 19.16 3.50 -15.82
C SER A 27 19.38 2.32 -16.80
N LEU A 28 20.47 1.59 -16.65
CA LEU A 28 20.80 0.45 -17.53
C LEU A 28 20.09 -0.86 -17.13
N LEU A 29 19.66 -0.96 -15.88
CA LEU A 29 18.94 -2.13 -15.36
C LEU A 29 17.50 -2.23 -15.86
N HIS A 30 16.92 -1.16 -16.38
CA HIS A 30 15.55 -1.13 -16.89
C HIS A 30 15.41 -1.45 -18.39
N TYR A 31 16.50 -1.53 -19.14
CA TYR A 31 16.45 -1.90 -20.53
C TYR A 31 16.96 -3.33 -20.73
N LYS A 32 16.21 -4.12 -21.50
CA LYS A 32 16.69 -5.41 -21.99
C LYS A 32 18.02 -5.19 -22.70
N LEU A 33 19.11 -5.38 -21.99
CA LEU A 33 20.43 -5.39 -22.56
C LEU A 33 20.44 -6.48 -23.65
N ASN A 34 20.98 -6.12 -24.82
CA ASN A 34 21.32 -7.15 -25.79
C ASN A 34 22.41 -8.02 -25.14
N ILE A 35 22.02 -9.16 -24.62
CA ILE A 35 22.84 -10.09 -23.85
C ILE A 35 24.10 -10.48 -24.64
N ASP A 36 24.00 -10.63 -25.97
CA ASP A 36 25.15 -10.96 -26.81
C ASP A 36 26.18 -9.85 -26.87
N LEU A 37 25.76 -8.61 -26.91
CA LEU A 37 26.65 -7.45 -26.90
C LEU A 37 27.31 -7.29 -25.55
N PHE A 38 26.55 -7.49 -24.48
CA PHE A 38 27.07 -7.50 -23.10
C PHE A 38 28.13 -8.59 -22.92
N HIS A 39 27.86 -9.81 -23.36
CA HIS A 39 28.81 -10.92 -23.30
C HIS A 39 30.08 -10.68 -24.12
N ARG A 40 29.99 -9.97 -25.27
CA ARG A 40 31.16 -9.58 -26.05
C ARG A 40 32.03 -8.57 -25.31
N VAL A 41 31.41 -7.51 -24.77
CA VAL A 41 32.14 -6.48 -24.00
C VAL A 41 32.80 -7.10 -22.77
N MET A 42 32.08 -7.96 -22.02
CA MET A 42 32.62 -8.61 -20.85
C MET A 42 33.75 -9.59 -21.18
N ARG A 43 33.70 -10.28 -22.34
CA ARG A 43 34.79 -11.10 -22.83
C ARG A 43 36.08 -10.30 -23.13
N GLU A 44 35.93 -9.13 -23.77
CA GLU A 44 37.08 -8.26 -24.07
C GLU A 44 37.67 -7.66 -22.79
N VAL A 45 36.86 -7.24 -21.86
CA VAL A 45 37.30 -6.75 -20.54
C VAL A 45 37.99 -7.89 -19.75
N GLY A 46 37.41 -9.11 -19.77
CA GLY A 46 37.96 -10.27 -19.05
C GLY A 46 39.29 -10.74 -19.58
N LYS A 47 39.58 -10.62 -20.89
CA LYS A 47 40.87 -10.98 -21.49
C LYS A 47 42.02 -10.15 -20.94
N ASN A 48 41.75 -8.91 -20.51
CA ASN A 48 42.74 -7.98 -20.01
C ASN A 48 42.82 -7.95 -18.47
N LEU A 49 42.00 -8.74 -17.78
CA LEU A 49 41.97 -8.83 -16.32
C LEU A 49 42.45 -10.22 -15.87
N LEU A 50 43.51 -10.24 -15.10
CA LEU A 50 44.06 -11.48 -14.49
C LEU A 50 43.34 -11.88 -13.20
N ILE A 51 42.20 -11.23 -12.88
CA ILE A 51 41.42 -11.37 -11.64
C ILE A 51 39.97 -11.80 -11.95
N PRO A 52 39.31 -12.52 -11.04
CA PRO A 52 37.91 -12.91 -11.20
C PRO A 52 37.02 -11.66 -11.31
N LEU A 53 36.12 -11.68 -12.29
CA LEU A 53 35.14 -10.65 -12.52
C LEU A 53 33.78 -11.15 -12.07
N TYR A 54 33.16 -10.45 -11.13
CA TYR A 54 31.81 -10.74 -10.67
C TYR A 54 30.84 -9.72 -11.24
N VAL A 55 29.80 -10.19 -11.91
CA VAL A 55 28.76 -9.36 -12.49
C VAL A 55 27.43 -9.75 -11.89
N PHE A 56 26.75 -8.79 -11.30
CA PHE A 56 25.43 -8.96 -10.71
C PHE A 56 24.37 -8.44 -11.69
N GLY A 57 23.49 -9.31 -12.13
CA GLY A 57 22.36 -8.95 -12.98
C GLY A 57 21.13 -9.80 -12.66
N PRO A 58 19.92 -9.28 -12.87
CA PRO A 58 18.70 -9.92 -12.39
C PRO A 58 18.29 -11.20 -13.13
N GLU A 59 18.89 -11.51 -14.28
CA GLU A 59 18.42 -12.61 -15.15
C GLU A 59 19.49 -13.63 -15.55
N THR A 60 20.72 -13.56 -15.02
CA THR A 60 21.80 -14.42 -15.46
C THR A 60 22.49 -15.12 -14.30
N HIS A 61 22.72 -16.40 -14.45
CA HIS A 61 23.55 -17.15 -13.51
C HIS A 61 24.98 -16.59 -13.52
N MET A 62 25.41 -16.12 -12.37
CA MET A 62 26.70 -15.43 -12.16
C MET A 62 27.90 -16.24 -12.68
N THR A 63 27.85 -17.56 -12.56
CA THR A 63 28.91 -18.50 -12.96
C THR A 63 29.14 -18.56 -14.48
N SER A 64 28.10 -18.51 -15.29
CA SER A 64 28.22 -18.55 -16.75
C SER A 64 28.83 -17.28 -17.32
N ILE A 65 28.54 -16.13 -16.72
CA ILE A 65 29.08 -14.83 -17.15
C ILE A 65 30.57 -14.73 -16.81
N VAL A 66 30.97 -15.16 -15.62
CA VAL A 66 32.38 -15.15 -15.22
C VAL A 66 33.20 -16.08 -16.11
N GLY A 67 32.71 -17.27 -16.42
CA GLY A 67 33.36 -18.21 -17.34
C GLY A 67 33.56 -17.63 -18.73
N MET A 68 32.56 -16.96 -19.29
CA MET A 68 32.63 -16.30 -20.60
C MET A 68 33.56 -15.07 -20.60
N ALA A 69 33.53 -14.27 -19.55
CA ALA A 69 34.34 -13.05 -19.45
C ALA A 69 35.82 -13.35 -19.33
N LEU A 70 36.20 -14.42 -18.65
CA LEU A 70 37.60 -14.80 -18.44
C LEU A 70 38.21 -15.63 -19.58
N GLY A 71 37.40 -16.06 -20.54
CA GLY A 71 37.87 -16.91 -21.65
C GLY A 71 38.47 -18.26 -21.18
N LYS A 72 38.20 -18.67 -19.93
CA LYS A 72 38.66 -19.92 -19.34
C LYS A 72 37.65 -21.02 -19.59
N LYS A 73 38.13 -22.31 -19.47
CA LYS A 73 37.25 -23.48 -19.52
C LYS A 73 36.06 -23.30 -18.55
N PRO A 74 34.88 -23.80 -18.91
CA PRO A 74 33.70 -23.70 -18.05
C PRO A 74 34.00 -24.30 -16.66
N ILE A 75 33.51 -23.66 -15.61
CA ILE A 75 33.56 -24.15 -14.24
C ILE A 75 32.91 -25.54 -14.20
N PRO A 76 33.49 -26.52 -13.49
CA PRO A 76 32.92 -27.87 -13.41
C PRO A 76 31.44 -27.82 -13.00
N LYS A 77 30.63 -28.64 -13.65
CA LYS A 77 29.16 -28.71 -13.39
C LYS A 77 28.79 -28.95 -11.92
N GLU A 78 29.64 -29.59 -11.16
CA GLU A 78 29.45 -29.85 -9.74
C GLU A 78 29.42 -28.57 -8.89
N THR A 79 30.18 -27.54 -9.24
CA THR A 79 30.19 -26.26 -8.54
C THR A 79 28.96 -25.40 -8.88
N GLU A 80 28.40 -25.55 -10.08
CA GLU A 80 27.15 -24.90 -10.47
C GLU A 80 25.95 -25.49 -9.73
N VAL A 81 25.94 -26.79 -9.46
CA VAL A 81 24.86 -27.50 -8.76
C VAL A 81 24.82 -27.13 -7.28
N GLU A 82 25.94 -26.98 -6.62
CA GLU A 82 26.00 -26.57 -5.20
C GLU A 82 25.52 -25.11 -5.00
N PHE A 83 25.85 -24.21 -5.92
CA PHE A 83 25.40 -22.82 -5.82
C PHE A 83 23.91 -22.65 -6.13
N ALA A 84 23.38 -23.44 -7.08
CA ALA A 84 21.95 -23.41 -7.41
C ALA A 84 21.07 -24.03 -6.31
N THR A 85 21.55 -25.08 -5.65
CA THR A 85 20.82 -25.76 -4.56
C THR A 85 20.85 -25.01 -3.24
N ALA A 86 21.87 -24.22 -2.96
CA ALA A 86 21.92 -23.39 -1.75
C ALA A 86 20.87 -22.25 -1.73
N ASN A 87 20.38 -21.83 -2.91
CA ASN A 87 19.40 -20.74 -3.03
C ASN A 87 17.96 -21.17 -3.34
N PHE A 88 17.70 -22.48 -3.56
CA PHE A 88 16.35 -22.96 -3.94
C PHE A 88 15.97 -24.28 -3.26
N LEU A 89 15.99 -24.34 -1.93
CA LEU A 89 15.26 -25.37 -1.21
C LEU A 89 13.90 -24.83 -0.77
N LEU A 90 12.92 -24.95 -1.66
CA LEU A 90 11.51 -24.94 -1.28
C LEU A 90 11.14 -26.31 -0.70
N PRO A 91 10.47 -26.41 0.44
CA PRO A 91 10.02 -27.68 0.99
C PRO A 91 8.76 -28.14 0.23
N GLY A 92 8.87 -29.26 -0.45
CA GLY A 92 7.72 -29.87 -1.13
C GLY A 92 8.09 -30.88 -2.20
N GLY A 93 8.67 -31.99 -1.83
CA GLY A 93 8.85 -33.16 -2.69
C GLY A 93 8.43 -34.42 -1.96
N GLN A 94 7.23 -34.90 -2.26
CA GLN A 94 6.74 -36.19 -1.79
C GLN A 94 7.54 -37.33 -2.44
N SER A 95 8.07 -38.24 -1.65
CA SER A 95 8.38 -39.59 -2.11
C SER A 95 7.24 -40.53 -1.75
N LYS A 96 6.73 -41.19 -2.78
CA LYS A 96 5.84 -42.34 -2.68
C LYS A 96 6.60 -43.52 -2.09
N ASP A 97 6.01 -44.17 -1.13
CA ASP A 97 5.94 -45.63 -1.06
C ASP A 97 4.88 -46.03 -0.05
N SER A 98 3.90 -46.78 -0.55
CA SER A 98 2.94 -47.54 0.24
C SER A 98 3.43 -48.95 0.43
N PRO A 99 3.01 -49.66 1.53
CA PRO A 99 2.22 -50.84 1.25
C PRO A 99 0.94 -50.98 2.10
N GLN A 100 -0.03 -51.65 1.46
CA GLN A 100 -1.25 -52.13 2.01
C GLN A 100 -1.05 -53.14 3.17
N GLN A 101 -1.91 -53.11 4.17
CA GLN A 101 -2.65 -54.29 4.65
C GLN A 101 -3.65 -53.97 5.76
N SER A 102 -4.84 -54.27 5.47
CA SER A 102 -5.86 -55.19 6.00
C SER A 102 -6.69 -54.71 7.21
N ARG A 103 -7.98 -54.75 6.92
CA ARG A 103 -9.14 -54.67 7.84
C ARG A 103 -9.05 -55.65 8.99
N LYS A 104 -9.47 -55.22 10.18
CA LYS A 104 -10.40 -56.00 11.03
C LYS A 104 -11.21 -55.07 11.94
N SER A 105 -12.48 -55.31 11.93
CA SER A 105 -13.55 -54.76 12.76
C SER A 105 -13.46 -55.24 14.22
N SER A 106 -13.75 -54.35 15.18
CA SER A 106 -14.51 -54.76 16.37
C SER A 106 -15.07 -53.54 17.09
N THR A 107 -16.37 -53.60 17.30
CA THR A 107 -17.24 -52.79 18.12
C THR A 107 -16.84 -52.83 19.59
N SER A 108 -16.76 -51.66 20.24
CA SER A 108 -17.30 -51.35 21.57
C SER A 108 -16.69 -50.04 22.10
N SER A 109 -17.50 -49.04 22.34
CA SER A 109 -17.52 -48.28 23.59
C SER A 109 -18.22 -46.93 23.44
N SER A 110 -19.44 -46.89 23.90
CA SER A 110 -20.25 -45.68 24.07
C SER A 110 -20.01 -44.94 25.39
N SER A 111 -18.93 -45.24 26.10
CA SER A 111 -18.61 -44.59 27.40
C SER A 111 -17.37 -43.68 27.39
N LEU A 112 -16.50 -43.82 26.39
CA LEU A 112 -15.29 -42.99 26.28
C LEU A 112 -15.55 -41.63 25.58
N THR A 113 -16.57 -41.54 24.73
CA THR A 113 -16.92 -40.30 24.02
C THR A 113 -17.51 -39.22 24.93
N SER A 114 -18.21 -39.63 26.00
CA SER A 114 -18.80 -38.68 26.96
C SER A 114 -17.77 -38.02 27.87
N SER A 115 -16.68 -38.72 28.22
CA SER A 115 -15.59 -38.20 29.04
C SER A 115 -14.70 -37.25 28.24
N ILE A 116 -14.37 -37.61 26.99
CA ILE A 116 -13.56 -36.77 26.10
C ILE A 116 -14.30 -35.49 25.70
N ILE A 117 -15.61 -35.56 25.49
CA ILE A 117 -16.45 -34.39 25.20
C ILE A 117 -16.56 -33.47 26.43
N LYS A 118 -16.64 -34.03 27.66
CA LYS A 118 -16.62 -33.23 28.90
C LYS A 118 -15.26 -32.61 29.17
N GLU A 119 -14.19 -33.31 28.88
CA GLU A 119 -12.83 -32.80 29.01
C GLU A 119 -12.48 -31.76 27.95
N ALA A 120 -12.91 -31.98 26.69
CA ALA A 120 -12.82 -30.97 25.63
C ALA A 120 -13.69 -29.73 25.90
N ALA A 121 -14.89 -29.91 26.48
CA ALA A 121 -15.72 -28.78 26.91
C ALA A 121 -15.15 -28.06 28.13
N HIS A 122 -14.47 -28.77 29.04
CA HIS A 122 -13.76 -28.16 30.16
C HIS A 122 -12.51 -27.36 29.72
N ILE A 123 -11.73 -27.90 28.77
CA ILE A 123 -10.58 -27.24 28.15
C ILE A 123 -11.03 -26.04 27.28
N ALA A 124 -12.14 -26.18 26.56
CA ALA A 124 -12.73 -25.08 25.79
C ALA A 124 -13.27 -23.98 26.74
N ASN A 125 -13.92 -24.35 27.86
CA ASN A 125 -14.37 -23.39 28.87
C ASN A 125 -13.21 -22.76 29.68
N GLN A 126 -12.09 -23.49 29.89
CA GLN A 126 -10.88 -22.89 30.43
C GLN A 126 -10.23 -21.93 29.44
N ARG A 127 -10.12 -22.30 28.15
CA ARG A 127 -9.63 -21.41 27.11
C ARG A 127 -10.52 -20.18 26.91
N VAL A 128 -11.84 -20.33 26.97
CA VAL A 128 -12.77 -19.18 26.93
C VAL A 128 -12.67 -18.32 28.20
N LYS A 129 -12.35 -18.90 29.37
CA LYS A 129 -12.07 -18.11 30.60
C LYS A 129 -10.67 -17.48 30.57
N GLU A 130 -9.69 -18.10 29.92
CA GLU A 130 -8.37 -17.53 29.66
C GLU A 130 -8.41 -16.48 28.53
N ASP A 131 -9.28 -16.65 27.54
CA ASP A 131 -9.53 -15.64 26.48
C ASP A 131 -10.43 -14.48 26.95
N ILE A 132 -11.21 -14.64 28.01
CA ILE A 132 -11.96 -13.57 28.70
C ILE A 132 -11.18 -13.05 29.92
N GLY A 133 -10.06 -13.67 30.26
CA GLY A 133 -9.06 -13.15 31.18
C GLY A 133 -8.38 -11.93 30.58
N LEU A 134 -9.11 -10.81 30.54
CA LEU A 134 -8.59 -9.51 30.87
C LEU A 134 -7.93 -9.63 32.26
N GLU A 135 -6.70 -10.15 32.31
CA GLU A 135 -5.78 -9.68 33.32
C GLU A 135 -5.90 -8.16 33.21
N GLN A 136 -6.49 -7.56 34.22
CA GLN A 136 -6.44 -6.11 34.43
C GLN A 136 -4.95 -5.80 34.38
N ALA A 137 -4.43 -5.46 33.22
CA ALA A 137 -3.12 -4.90 33.08
C ALA A 137 -3.15 -3.73 34.07
N SER A 138 -2.24 -3.76 35.04
CA SER A 138 -2.10 -2.66 35.99
C SER A 138 -2.21 -1.37 35.19
N PRO A 139 -2.96 -0.36 35.66
CA PRO A 139 -3.10 0.94 34.97
C PRO A 139 -1.74 1.57 34.61
N SER A 140 -0.67 1.08 35.21
CA SER A 140 0.72 1.49 34.97
C SER A 140 1.40 0.94 33.73
N MET A 141 0.88 -0.09 33.04
CA MET A 141 1.59 -0.72 31.96
C MET A 141 1.08 -0.24 30.58
N LEU A 142 1.93 0.47 29.80
CA LEU A 142 1.60 0.92 28.44
C LEU A 142 1.64 -0.22 27.40
N PHE A 143 2.63 -1.10 27.48
CA PHE A 143 2.89 -2.13 26.49
C PHE A 143 3.09 -3.49 27.16
N ALA A 144 2.47 -4.51 26.60
CA ALA A 144 2.60 -5.90 26.99
C ALA A 144 3.02 -6.77 25.78
N LYS A 145 3.45 -8.01 26.02
CA LYS A 145 3.74 -8.95 24.91
C LYS A 145 2.54 -9.22 24.01
N LYS A 146 1.32 -9.03 24.52
CA LYS A 146 0.06 -9.20 23.79
C LYS A 146 -0.39 -7.92 23.05
N THR A 147 0.26 -6.78 23.25
CA THR A 147 -0.09 -5.50 22.59
C THR A 147 -0.23 -5.66 21.10
N LYS A 148 -1.34 -5.20 20.55
CA LYS A 148 -1.66 -5.18 19.12
C LYS A 148 -1.95 -3.75 18.68
N ALA A 149 -1.36 -3.38 17.56
CA ALA A 149 -1.46 -2.03 17.02
C ALA A 149 -2.18 -1.99 15.68
N ILE A 150 -2.97 -0.95 15.50
CA ILE A 150 -3.46 -0.49 14.21
C ILE A 150 -2.66 0.75 13.81
N VAL A 151 -2.25 0.83 12.55
CA VAL A 151 -1.48 1.96 12.02
C VAL A 151 -2.35 2.79 11.09
N TRP A 152 -2.56 4.05 11.42
CA TRP A 152 -3.21 5.01 10.53
C TRP A 152 -2.18 5.61 9.57
N GLY A 153 -2.40 5.43 8.29
CA GLY A 153 -1.52 5.89 7.21
C GLY A 153 -0.78 4.73 6.52
N MET A 154 -0.46 4.91 5.23
CA MET A 154 0.26 3.92 4.42
C MET A 154 1.77 4.00 4.68
N GLN A 155 2.18 3.76 5.92
CA GLN A 155 3.57 3.86 6.39
C GLN A 155 4.28 2.50 6.33
N THR A 156 4.48 1.98 5.14
CA THR A 156 5.01 0.63 4.92
C THR A 156 6.39 0.40 5.55
N ARG A 157 7.27 1.41 5.57
CA ARG A 157 8.60 1.30 6.21
C ARG A 157 8.48 1.19 7.74
N ALA A 158 7.63 2.01 8.36
CA ALA A 158 7.43 1.97 9.80
C ALA A 158 6.80 0.64 10.23
N VAL A 159 5.80 0.15 9.49
CA VAL A 159 5.16 -1.15 9.74
C VAL A 159 6.17 -2.29 9.56
N GLN A 160 6.96 -2.32 8.49
CA GLN A 160 7.99 -3.34 8.32
C GLN A 160 9.01 -3.31 9.46
N GLY A 161 9.46 -2.12 9.88
CA GLY A 161 10.37 -1.97 11.01
C GLY A 161 9.77 -2.44 12.35
N MET A 162 8.45 -2.33 12.55
CA MET A 162 7.76 -2.91 13.71
C MET A 162 7.74 -4.43 13.64
N LEU A 163 7.47 -5.00 12.48
CA LEU A 163 7.45 -6.45 12.25
C LEU A 163 8.83 -7.09 12.41
N ASP A 164 9.88 -6.44 11.92
CA ASP A 164 11.27 -6.89 12.09
C ASP A 164 11.67 -6.86 13.57
N PHE A 165 11.26 -5.83 14.30
CA PHE A 165 11.43 -5.74 15.75
C PHE A 165 10.70 -6.87 16.48
N ASP A 166 9.46 -7.15 16.12
CA ASP A 166 8.70 -8.27 16.67
C ASP A 166 9.44 -9.60 16.51
N PHE A 167 10.03 -9.80 15.33
CA PHE A 167 10.78 -11.00 15.01
C PHE A 167 12.03 -11.15 15.88
N VAL A 168 12.83 -10.10 16.03
CA VAL A 168 14.04 -10.15 16.86
C VAL A 168 13.72 -10.23 18.37
N CYS A 169 12.55 -9.74 18.78
CA CYS A 169 12.02 -9.91 20.13
C CYS A 169 11.40 -11.28 20.39
N ARG A 170 11.43 -12.20 19.40
CA ARG A 170 10.87 -13.55 19.49
C ARG A 170 9.38 -13.56 19.87
N ARG A 171 8.61 -12.60 19.33
CA ARG A 171 7.16 -12.63 19.48
C ARG A 171 6.60 -13.82 18.67
N THR A 172 5.51 -14.38 19.14
CA THR A 172 4.81 -15.49 18.48
C THR A 172 3.93 -15.00 17.35
N GLU A 173 3.50 -13.73 17.40
CA GLU A 173 2.60 -13.08 16.45
C GLU A 173 3.00 -11.63 16.21
N PRO A 174 2.72 -11.10 15.00
CA PRO A 174 2.93 -9.69 14.70
C PRO A 174 2.19 -8.75 15.66
N SER A 175 2.83 -7.65 16.02
CA SER A 175 2.18 -6.58 16.81
C SER A 175 1.23 -5.75 15.96
N VAL A 176 1.54 -5.52 14.69
CA VAL A 176 0.66 -4.79 13.78
C VAL A 176 -0.37 -5.75 13.18
N VAL A 177 -1.65 -5.45 13.37
CA VAL A 177 -2.77 -6.29 12.91
C VAL A 177 -3.51 -5.71 11.71
N ALA A 178 -3.48 -4.40 11.52
CA ALA A 178 -4.14 -3.72 10.40
C ALA A 178 -3.54 -2.33 10.16
N MET A 179 -3.82 -1.81 8.97
CA MET A 179 -3.58 -0.41 8.62
C MET A 179 -4.91 0.26 8.25
N ILE A 180 -4.97 1.59 8.38
CA ILE A 180 -6.10 2.40 7.93
C ILE A 180 -5.59 3.40 6.90
N TYR A 181 -6.21 3.42 5.73
CA TYR A 181 -5.87 4.38 4.68
C TYR A 181 -7.12 4.79 3.90
N PRO A 182 -7.73 5.96 4.21
CA PRO A 182 -9.01 6.40 3.68
C PRO A 182 -9.04 6.65 2.17
N PHE A 183 -7.86 6.80 1.54
CA PHE A 183 -7.73 7.20 0.13
C PHE A 183 -7.74 6.03 -0.85
N THR A 184 -7.89 4.80 -0.37
CA THR A 184 -7.98 3.60 -1.21
C THR A 184 -9.10 2.70 -0.70
N GLY A 185 -9.56 1.75 -1.55
CA GLY A 185 -10.45 0.68 -1.12
C GLY A 185 -9.75 -0.30 -0.17
N ASP A 186 -10.53 -1.13 0.50
CA ASP A 186 -10.02 -2.19 1.36
C ASP A 186 -9.17 -3.17 0.55
N HIS A 187 -7.98 -3.45 1.04
CA HIS A 187 -7.05 -4.37 0.38
C HIS A 187 -6.09 -5.01 1.38
N LYS A 188 -5.19 -5.86 0.91
CA LYS A 188 -4.14 -6.46 1.74
C LYS A 188 -2.78 -6.00 1.25
N GLN A 189 -1.99 -5.45 2.16
CA GLN A 189 -0.62 -5.03 1.90
C GLN A 189 0.35 -6.14 2.32
N LYS A 190 1.30 -6.45 1.45
CA LYS A 190 2.33 -7.46 1.70
C LYS A 190 3.45 -6.90 2.55
N PHE A 191 3.85 -7.69 3.55
CA PHE A 191 4.99 -7.46 4.43
C PHE A 191 5.75 -8.76 4.67
N TYR A 192 6.84 -8.66 5.44
CA TYR A 192 7.64 -9.81 5.84
C TYR A 192 7.73 -9.89 7.36
N TRP A 193 7.69 -11.10 7.89
CA TRP A 193 7.91 -11.37 9.30
C TRP A 193 8.90 -12.54 9.45
N GLY A 194 10.16 -12.20 9.70
CA GLY A 194 11.26 -13.14 9.58
C GLY A 194 11.34 -13.71 8.16
N HIS A 195 11.19 -15.01 8.02
CA HIS A 195 11.23 -15.70 6.72
C HIS A 195 9.87 -15.80 6.01
N LYS A 196 8.81 -15.29 6.61
CA LYS A 196 7.45 -15.48 6.10
C LYS A 196 6.91 -14.20 5.49
N GLU A 197 6.26 -14.33 4.35
CA GLU A 197 5.41 -13.27 3.82
C GLU A 197 4.10 -13.24 4.60
N ILE A 198 3.66 -12.05 4.98
CA ILE A 198 2.38 -11.82 5.63
C ILE A 198 1.59 -10.75 4.88
N LEU A 199 0.30 -10.88 4.90
CA LEU A 199 -0.62 -9.93 4.30
C LEU A 199 -1.42 -9.23 5.41
N LEU A 200 -1.10 -7.97 5.67
CA LEU A 200 -1.85 -7.15 6.61
C LEU A 200 -3.02 -6.48 5.90
N PRO A 201 -4.23 -6.53 6.47
CA PRO A 201 -5.38 -5.83 5.91
C PRO A 201 -5.19 -4.31 6.05
N VAL A 202 -5.59 -3.60 5.01
CA VAL A 202 -5.70 -2.14 4.97
C VAL A 202 -7.17 -1.81 4.80
N PHE A 203 -7.73 -1.04 5.73
CA PHE A 203 -9.14 -0.65 5.74
C PHE A 203 -9.30 0.82 5.36
N LYS A 204 -10.38 1.14 4.69
CA LYS A 204 -10.76 2.51 4.38
C LYS A 204 -11.23 3.26 5.64
N SER A 205 -11.92 2.55 6.55
CA SER A 205 -12.53 3.12 7.75
C SER A 205 -11.89 2.61 9.05
N MET A 206 -11.94 3.45 10.08
CA MET A 206 -11.55 3.09 11.45
C MET A 206 -12.47 2.01 12.01
N GLU A 207 -13.77 2.12 11.75
CA GLU A 207 -14.79 1.20 12.24
C GLU A 207 -14.52 -0.24 11.79
N ASP A 208 -14.27 -0.45 10.50
CA ASP A 208 -13.95 -1.77 9.95
C ASP A 208 -12.66 -2.33 10.52
N ALA A 209 -11.61 -1.49 10.62
CA ALA A 209 -10.33 -1.89 11.15
C ALA A 209 -10.45 -2.38 12.60
N ILE A 210 -11.18 -1.64 13.45
CA ILE A 210 -11.32 -1.96 14.86
C ILE A 210 -12.29 -3.12 15.08
N THR A 211 -13.42 -3.17 14.35
CA THR A 211 -14.41 -4.22 14.49
C THR A 211 -13.83 -5.60 14.13
N LYS A 212 -12.99 -5.64 13.08
CA LYS A 212 -12.32 -6.88 12.66
C LYS A 212 -11.10 -7.22 13.52
N ASN A 213 -10.56 -6.27 14.28
CA ASN A 213 -9.37 -6.44 15.13
C ASN A 213 -9.64 -6.00 16.57
N ARG A 214 -10.60 -6.65 17.23
CA ARG A 214 -11.10 -6.28 18.58
C ARG A 214 -10.05 -6.30 19.70
N HIS A 215 -8.91 -6.97 19.47
CA HIS A 215 -7.80 -7.06 20.43
C HIS A 215 -6.74 -5.98 20.26
N ALA A 216 -6.94 -5.07 19.27
CA ALA A 216 -6.03 -3.95 19.09
C ALA A 216 -6.25 -2.91 20.19
N ASP A 217 -5.19 -2.57 20.93
CA ASP A 217 -5.20 -1.66 22.07
C ASP A 217 -4.36 -0.39 21.83
N VAL A 218 -3.59 -0.35 20.74
CA VAL A 218 -2.75 0.79 20.37
C VAL A 218 -3.11 1.28 18.97
N LEU A 219 -3.26 2.60 18.82
CA LEU A 219 -3.28 3.27 17.53
C LEU A 219 -1.99 4.06 17.31
N VAL A 220 -1.27 3.77 16.23
CA VAL A 220 -0.14 4.58 15.77
C VAL A 220 -0.63 5.50 14.66
N ASN A 221 -0.77 6.77 14.96
CA ASN A 221 -1.40 7.76 14.07
C ASN A 221 -0.35 8.55 13.28
N PHE A 222 -0.16 8.16 12.01
CA PHE A 222 0.65 8.89 11.02
C PHE A 222 -0.18 9.81 10.11
N ALA A 223 -1.40 10.16 10.52
CA ALA A 223 -2.18 11.14 9.79
C ALA A 223 -1.42 12.47 9.70
N SER A 224 -1.64 13.21 8.62
CA SER A 224 -1.08 14.55 8.50
C SER A 224 -1.62 15.49 9.60
N LEU A 225 -0.92 16.58 9.88
CA LEU A 225 -1.36 17.59 10.86
C LEU A 225 -2.82 18.03 10.65
N ARG A 226 -3.35 18.00 9.40
CA ARG A 226 -4.71 18.40 9.05
C ARG A 226 -5.78 17.39 9.46
N SER A 227 -5.42 16.10 9.55
CA SER A 227 -6.34 15.00 9.83
C SER A 227 -6.03 14.26 11.14
N ALA A 228 -4.88 14.55 11.77
CA ALA A 228 -4.47 13.89 13.00
C ALA A 228 -5.45 14.13 14.17
N TYR A 229 -6.01 15.33 14.25
CA TYR A 229 -7.00 15.67 15.27
C TYR A 229 -8.27 14.81 15.12
N GLU A 230 -8.89 14.80 13.94
CA GLU A 230 -10.13 14.07 13.70
C GLU A 230 -9.96 12.55 13.84
N SER A 231 -8.86 11.99 13.29
CA SER A 231 -8.57 10.56 13.40
C SER A 231 -8.29 10.12 14.85
N THR A 232 -7.73 11.00 15.67
CA THR A 232 -7.53 10.73 17.10
C THR A 232 -8.85 10.74 17.85
N ILE A 233 -9.74 11.72 17.61
CA ILE A 233 -11.09 11.75 18.20
C ILE A 233 -11.89 10.52 17.81
N GLU A 234 -11.80 10.12 16.54
CA GLU A 234 -12.48 8.93 16.05
C GLU A 234 -12.01 7.69 16.80
N ALA A 235 -10.70 7.51 16.96
CA ALA A 235 -10.13 6.39 17.70
C ALA A 235 -10.60 6.33 19.15
N MET A 236 -10.76 7.48 19.81
CA MET A 236 -11.23 7.56 21.20
C MET A 236 -12.71 7.16 21.37
N LYS A 237 -13.46 6.93 20.29
CA LYS A 237 -14.82 6.37 20.39
C LYS A 237 -14.83 4.89 20.77
N TYR A 238 -13.70 4.21 20.58
CA TYR A 238 -13.57 2.77 20.76
C TYR A 238 -12.84 2.44 22.07
N PRO A 239 -13.52 1.85 23.06
CA PRO A 239 -12.97 1.68 24.41
C PRO A 239 -11.78 0.72 24.50
N GLN A 240 -11.56 -0.12 23.49
CA GLN A 240 -10.39 -1.02 23.44
C GLN A 240 -9.10 -0.29 23.11
N ILE A 241 -9.15 0.89 22.47
CA ILE A 241 -7.96 1.69 22.18
C ILE A 241 -7.56 2.43 23.46
N ARG A 242 -6.46 2.00 24.05
CA ARG A 242 -5.95 2.52 25.33
C ARG A 242 -4.79 3.49 25.17
N THR A 243 -4.03 3.34 24.07
CA THR A 243 -2.87 4.18 23.79
C THR A 243 -2.92 4.68 22.35
N ILE A 244 -2.74 5.97 22.17
CA ILE A 244 -2.66 6.60 20.84
C ILE A 244 -1.34 7.35 20.73
N ALA A 245 -0.49 6.99 19.76
CA ALA A 245 0.71 7.75 19.43
C ALA A 245 0.44 8.67 18.25
N ILE A 246 0.59 9.98 18.43
CA ILE A 246 0.38 10.99 17.40
C ILE A 246 1.73 11.46 16.89
N ILE A 247 2.09 10.99 15.68
CA ILE A 247 3.40 11.27 15.10
C ILE A 247 3.46 12.69 14.49
N ALA A 248 2.32 13.19 14.01
CA ALA A 248 2.24 14.50 13.36
C ALA A 248 2.74 15.64 14.26
N GLU A 249 3.43 16.57 13.64
CA GLU A 249 3.87 17.83 14.24
C GLU A 249 2.98 18.98 13.72
N GLY A 250 2.79 20.02 14.55
CA GLY A 250 2.09 21.25 14.16
C GLY A 250 0.57 21.18 14.23
N ILE A 251 0.01 20.30 15.06
CA ILE A 251 -1.42 20.34 15.38
C ILE A 251 -1.70 21.65 16.13
N PRO A 252 -2.74 22.41 15.80
CA PRO A 252 -3.06 23.65 16.50
C PRO A 252 -3.23 23.45 18.01
N GLU A 253 -2.62 24.31 18.82
CA GLU A 253 -2.59 24.19 20.30
C GLU A 253 -3.99 24.00 20.91
N ASN A 254 -4.99 24.73 20.42
CA ASN A 254 -6.36 24.61 20.89
C ASN A 254 -6.97 23.23 20.61
N MET A 255 -6.56 22.57 19.54
CA MET A 255 -6.99 21.21 19.21
C MET A 255 -6.25 20.19 20.09
N THR A 256 -4.94 20.36 20.26
CA THR A 256 -4.14 19.48 21.14
C THR A 256 -4.68 19.51 22.56
N ARG A 257 -4.96 20.69 23.12
CA ARG A 257 -5.57 20.83 24.47
C ARG A 257 -6.92 20.12 24.60
N LYS A 258 -7.77 20.21 23.55
CA LYS A 258 -9.04 19.46 23.52
C LYS A 258 -8.82 17.95 23.49
N LEU A 259 -7.82 17.46 22.73
CA LEU A 259 -7.48 16.05 22.72
C LEU A 259 -7.05 15.54 24.09
N ILE A 260 -6.24 16.31 24.80
CA ILE A 260 -5.78 15.97 26.17
C ILE A 260 -6.97 15.81 27.10
N LEU A 261 -7.87 16.81 27.17
CA LEU A 261 -9.07 16.76 28.00
C LEU A 261 -9.95 15.53 27.70
N MET A 262 -10.15 15.26 26.41
CA MET A 262 -10.93 14.08 25.99
C MET A 262 -10.24 12.76 26.32
N ALA A 263 -8.91 12.72 26.23
CA ALA A 263 -8.13 11.54 26.58
C ALA A 263 -8.20 11.23 28.08
N GLU A 264 -8.13 12.26 28.92
CA GLU A 264 -8.33 12.15 30.39
C GLU A 264 -9.71 11.59 30.73
N GLU A 265 -10.77 12.18 30.15
CA GLU A 265 -12.14 11.72 30.36
C GLU A 265 -12.33 10.24 29.97
N LYS A 266 -11.69 9.82 28.87
CA LYS A 266 -11.82 8.46 28.32
C LYS A 266 -10.75 7.50 28.81
N ARG A 267 -9.82 7.96 29.64
CA ARG A 267 -8.68 7.18 30.15
C ARG A 267 -7.83 6.57 29.02
N VAL A 268 -7.58 7.35 27.98
CA VAL A 268 -6.71 7.01 26.85
C VAL A 268 -5.37 7.72 27.03
N THR A 269 -4.28 6.99 26.94
CA THR A 269 -2.94 7.56 27.00
C THR A 269 -2.56 8.11 25.63
N ILE A 270 -2.22 9.38 25.50
CA ILE A 270 -1.68 10.00 24.28
C ILE A 270 -0.16 10.14 24.43
N ILE A 271 0.59 9.62 23.48
CA ILE A 271 2.03 9.87 23.30
C ILE A 271 2.20 10.81 22.11
N GLY A 272 2.81 11.97 22.32
CA GLY A 272 2.88 13.04 21.32
C GLY A 272 1.88 14.18 21.62
N PRO A 273 1.61 15.08 20.66
CA PRO A 273 2.07 15.10 19.25
C PRO A 273 3.58 15.33 19.07
N ALA A 274 4.03 15.34 17.80
CA ALA A 274 5.43 15.58 17.42
C ALA A 274 6.40 14.58 18.08
N THR A 275 6.10 13.29 18.00
CA THR A 275 6.88 12.21 18.58
C THR A 275 7.25 11.12 17.59
N VAL A 276 8.29 10.35 17.89
CA VAL A 276 8.56 9.05 17.26
C VAL A 276 7.84 7.90 17.97
N GLY A 277 7.35 8.13 19.19
CA GLY A 277 6.60 7.17 20.00
C GLY A 277 7.36 6.64 21.21
N GLY A 278 7.33 5.34 21.42
CA GLY A 278 7.97 4.67 22.55
C GLY A 278 8.38 3.25 22.20
N ILE A 279 9.19 2.66 23.07
CA ILE A 279 9.72 1.31 22.92
C ILE A 279 9.77 0.59 24.27
N LYS A 280 9.35 -0.66 24.29
CA LYS A 280 9.60 -1.61 25.37
C LYS A 280 10.39 -2.78 24.80
N PRO A 281 11.72 -2.79 25.02
CA PRO A 281 12.62 -3.83 24.53
C PRO A 281 12.13 -5.24 24.82
N GLY A 282 12.25 -6.12 23.84
CA GLY A 282 11.75 -7.49 23.94
C GLY A 282 10.22 -7.63 23.89
N CYS A 283 9.47 -6.53 23.69
CA CYS A 283 8.02 -6.50 23.77
C CYS A 283 7.35 -5.79 22.60
N PHE A 284 7.51 -4.48 22.46
CA PHE A 284 6.78 -3.68 21.50
C PHE A 284 7.50 -2.35 21.20
N LYS A 285 7.37 -1.85 19.99
CA LYS A 285 7.78 -0.50 19.61
C LYS A 285 6.73 0.23 18.79
N ILE A 286 6.69 1.54 18.90
CA ILE A 286 5.83 2.40 18.10
C ILE A 286 6.62 2.90 16.89
N GLY A 287 6.11 2.61 15.70
CA GLY A 287 6.60 3.18 14.43
C GLY A 287 8.12 3.12 14.27
N ASN A 288 8.75 4.28 14.13
CA ASN A 288 10.19 4.41 13.88
C ASN A 288 11.06 4.49 15.15
N THR A 289 10.48 4.36 16.35
CA THR A 289 11.26 4.37 17.59
C THR A 289 12.32 3.28 17.59
N GLY A 290 13.49 3.57 18.10
CA GLY A 290 14.64 2.67 18.10
C GLY A 290 15.46 2.70 16.81
N GLY A 291 15.00 3.44 15.79
CA GLY A 291 15.72 3.60 14.53
C GLY A 291 15.68 2.36 13.64
N MET A 292 16.73 2.19 12.84
CA MET A 292 16.89 1.05 11.93
C MET A 292 17.27 -0.22 12.69
N MET A 293 17.17 -1.38 12.04
CA MET A 293 17.45 -2.67 12.65
C MET A 293 18.86 -2.78 13.23
N ASP A 294 19.86 -2.24 12.56
CA ASP A 294 21.24 -2.21 13.06
C ASP A 294 21.33 -1.48 14.39
N ASN A 295 20.64 -0.36 14.55
CA ASN A 295 20.59 0.39 15.81
C ASN A 295 19.86 -0.40 16.91
N ILE A 296 18.75 -1.08 16.55
CA ILE A 296 18.00 -1.95 17.47
C ILE A 296 18.89 -3.07 18.01
N LEU A 297 19.68 -3.71 17.13
CA LEU A 297 20.59 -4.78 17.52
C LEU A 297 21.79 -4.25 18.32
N HIS A 298 22.38 -3.15 17.88
CA HIS A 298 23.52 -2.52 18.57
C HIS A 298 23.15 -2.02 19.95
N SER A 299 21.97 -1.40 20.08
CA SER A 299 21.43 -0.91 21.35
C SER A 299 20.70 -1.98 22.17
N LYS A 300 20.82 -3.25 21.80
CA LYS A 300 20.27 -4.43 22.52
C LYS A 300 18.75 -4.34 22.81
N LEU A 301 17.99 -3.64 21.98
CA LEU A 301 16.56 -3.39 22.17
C LEU A 301 15.67 -4.63 21.92
N TYR A 302 16.25 -5.74 21.49
CA TYR A 302 15.55 -7.02 21.31
C TYR A 302 15.24 -7.74 22.61
N ARG A 303 15.77 -7.27 23.74
CA ARG A 303 15.56 -7.84 25.07
C ARG A 303 15.48 -6.74 26.12
N PRO A 304 14.77 -6.96 27.26
CA PRO A 304 14.67 -5.96 28.32
C PRO A 304 16.00 -5.77 29.03
N GLY A 305 16.26 -4.53 29.49
CA GLY A 305 17.22 -4.15 30.50
C GLY A 305 16.53 -3.77 31.81
N SER A 306 17.15 -2.89 32.59
CA SER A 306 16.62 -2.42 33.88
C SER A 306 16.47 -0.89 33.99
N VAL A 307 16.80 -0.16 32.92
CA VAL A 307 16.76 1.31 32.89
C VAL A 307 15.57 1.79 32.08
N ALA A 308 14.72 2.63 32.66
CA ALA A 308 13.66 3.30 31.90
C ALA A 308 14.06 4.74 31.57
N TYR A 309 13.55 5.29 30.47
CA TYR A 309 13.77 6.70 30.16
C TYR A 309 12.51 7.39 29.67
N VAL A 310 12.46 8.70 29.87
CA VAL A 310 11.53 9.60 29.23
C VAL A 310 12.27 10.76 28.60
N SER A 311 11.94 11.09 27.36
CA SER A 311 12.59 12.15 26.59
C SER A 311 11.57 13.05 25.93
N ARG A 312 11.84 14.34 25.86
CA ARG A 312 11.06 15.27 25.08
C ARG A 312 11.30 15.02 23.58
N SER A 313 12.55 14.85 23.21
CA SER A 313 12.97 14.70 21.81
C SER A 313 12.91 13.26 21.33
N GLY A 314 12.22 13.05 20.20
CA GLY A 314 12.17 11.74 19.53
C GLY A 314 13.53 11.33 18.95
N GLY A 315 14.27 12.24 18.33
CA GLY A 315 15.61 11.98 17.79
C GLY A 315 16.60 11.60 18.90
N MET A 316 16.62 12.36 19.96
CA MET A 316 17.51 12.11 21.10
C MET A 316 17.13 10.86 21.87
N SER A 317 15.88 10.41 21.83
CA SER A 317 15.48 9.12 22.43
C SER A 317 16.19 7.93 21.79
N ASN A 318 16.48 8.01 20.48
CA ASN A 318 17.26 6.98 19.79
C ASN A 318 18.72 6.98 20.25
N GLU A 319 19.30 8.15 20.50
CA GLU A 319 20.65 8.27 21.07
C GLU A 319 20.69 7.79 22.53
N LEU A 320 19.68 8.08 23.34
CA LEU A 320 19.55 7.52 24.69
C LEU A 320 19.56 6.00 24.71
N ASN A 321 18.88 5.34 23.75
CA ASN A 321 18.92 3.89 23.64
C ASN A 321 20.37 3.40 23.47
N ASN A 322 21.15 4.09 22.66
CA ASN A 322 22.55 3.77 22.42
C ASN A 322 23.43 4.02 23.66
N ILE A 323 23.29 5.17 24.27
CA ILE A 323 24.04 5.55 25.50
C ILE A 323 23.73 4.55 26.63
N ILE A 324 22.45 4.33 26.93
CA ILE A 324 22.03 3.44 28.02
C ILE A 324 22.50 2.00 27.79
N SER A 325 22.41 1.51 26.54
CA SER A 325 22.82 0.12 26.23
C SER A 325 24.33 -0.11 26.32
N LYS A 326 25.14 0.95 26.13
CA LYS A 326 26.60 0.89 26.29
C LYS A 326 27.03 0.97 27.77
N SER A 327 26.31 1.75 28.55
CA SER A 327 26.66 2.08 29.95
C SER A 327 25.99 1.16 30.98
N THR A 328 25.00 0.33 30.56
CA THR A 328 24.19 -0.49 31.46
C THR A 328 23.82 -1.84 30.84
N ASN A 329 22.98 -2.64 31.52
CA ASN A 329 22.39 -3.83 30.94
C ASN A 329 21.30 -3.56 29.89
N GLY A 330 20.97 -2.30 29.62
CA GLY A 330 20.07 -1.86 28.55
C GLY A 330 18.75 -1.25 29.05
N VAL A 331 17.90 -0.90 28.09
CA VAL A 331 16.62 -0.23 28.31
C VAL A 331 15.52 -1.23 28.63
N LEU A 332 14.69 -0.93 29.61
CA LEU A 332 13.45 -1.64 29.97
C LEU A 332 12.24 -1.03 29.19
N GLU A 333 12.09 0.28 29.27
CA GLU A 333 11.07 1.02 28.54
C GLU A 333 11.56 2.46 28.30
N GLY A 334 11.24 2.98 27.12
CA GLY A 334 11.54 4.36 26.77
C GLY A 334 10.37 5.02 26.05
N VAL A 335 10.06 6.26 26.42
CA VAL A 335 9.01 7.05 25.79
C VAL A 335 9.55 8.42 25.39
N ALA A 336 9.27 8.81 24.15
CA ALA A 336 9.43 10.18 23.68
C ALA A 336 8.07 10.88 23.74
N ILE A 337 7.86 11.77 24.71
CA ILE A 337 6.57 12.46 24.90
C ILE A 337 6.26 13.48 23.80
N GLY A 338 7.27 13.90 23.02
CA GLY A 338 7.09 14.77 21.86
C GLY A 338 7.50 16.22 22.14
N GLY A 339 7.82 16.93 21.05
CA GLY A 339 8.26 18.34 21.07
C GLY A 339 7.14 19.37 21.00
N ASP A 340 5.87 18.94 21.07
CA ASP A 340 4.73 19.86 21.13
C ASP A 340 4.71 20.64 22.45
N ARG A 341 4.14 21.83 22.43
CA ARG A 341 4.01 22.65 23.63
C ARG A 341 3.11 22.02 24.68
N TYR A 342 2.11 21.28 24.25
CA TYR A 342 1.14 20.57 25.08
C TYR A 342 1.22 19.07 24.78
N PRO A 343 2.12 18.30 25.41
CA PRO A 343 2.17 16.87 25.20
C PRO A 343 0.96 16.17 25.82
N GLY A 344 0.54 15.07 25.22
CA GLY A 344 -0.60 14.29 25.68
C GLY A 344 -0.35 13.57 27.01
N THR A 345 0.92 13.25 27.28
CA THR A 345 1.42 12.78 28.59
C THR A 345 2.66 13.57 28.95
N THR A 346 2.83 13.82 30.25
CA THR A 346 3.91 14.61 30.82
C THR A 346 5.08 13.73 31.27
N PHE A 347 6.19 14.33 31.70
CA PHE A 347 7.27 13.60 32.37
C PHE A 347 6.77 12.85 33.58
N MET A 348 5.96 13.52 34.40
CA MET A 348 5.46 12.94 35.67
C MET A 348 4.60 11.70 35.43
N ASP A 349 3.75 11.67 34.43
CA ASP A 349 2.94 10.50 34.09
C ASP A 349 3.80 9.25 33.90
N HIS A 350 4.92 9.41 33.18
CA HIS A 350 5.84 8.30 32.91
C HIS A 350 6.75 7.99 34.08
N LEU A 351 7.27 9.00 34.81
CA LEU A 351 8.12 8.81 35.96
C LEU A 351 7.40 8.08 37.10
N LEU A 352 6.12 8.39 37.34
CA LEU A 352 5.31 7.69 38.34
C LEU A 352 5.06 6.23 37.96
N ARG A 353 4.85 5.94 36.67
CA ARG A 353 4.75 4.56 36.18
C ARG A 353 6.06 3.80 36.39
N TYR A 354 7.20 4.41 36.05
CA TYR A 354 8.52 3.81 36.25
C TYR A 354 8.86 3.64 37.74
N GLN A 355 8.44 4.58 38.58
CA GLN A 355 8.57 4.44 40.03
C GLN A 355 7.81 3.23 40.57
N ALA A 356 6.60 2.97 40.05
CA ALA A 356 5.75 1.86 40.47
C ALA A 356 6.18 0.49 39.89
N ASP A 357 6.91 0.46 38.78
CA ASP A 357 7.33 -0.78 38.09
C ASP A 357 8.57 -1.38 38.80
N PRO A 358 8.50 -2.58 39.44
CA PRO A 358 9.61 -3.19 40.13
C PRO A 358 10.80 -3.58 39.24
N GLU A 359 10.56 -3.76 37.91
CA GLU A 359 11.59 -4.08 36.94
C GLU A 359 12.47 -2.86 36.60
N VAL A 360 11.95 -1.63 36.80
CA VAL A 360 12.71 -0.40 36.62
C VAL A 360 13.59 -0.17 37.85
N LYS A 361 14.90 -0.18 37.65
CA LYS A 361 15.88 0.04 38.72
C LYS A 361 16.48 1.43 38.73
N MET A 362 16.50 2.07 37.53
CA MET A 362 17.07 3.39 37.32
C MET A 362 16.27 4.12 36.24
N ILE A 363 16.17 5.42 36.38
CA ILE A 363 15.43 6.27 35.45
C ILE A 363 16.36 7.31 34.83
N VAL A 364 16.18 7.56 33.52
CA VAL A 364 16.87 8.63 32.81
C VAL A 364 15.83 9.63 32.27
N LEU A 365 16.00 10.90 32.58
CA LEU A 365 15.17 12.00 32.11
C LEU A 365 15.96 12.88 31.14
N LEU A 366 15.47 13.04 29.92
CA LEU A 366 16.02 14.00 28.98
C LEU A 366 15.00 15.10 28.69
N GLY A 367 15.16 16.23 29.41
CA GLY A 367 14.40 17.45 29.22
C GLY A 367 15.01 18.35 28.11
N GLU A 368 14.43 19.51 27.93
CA GLU A 368 14.93 20.51 26.96
C GLU A 368 14.73 21.95 27.44
N VAL A 369 15.34 22.89 26.78
CA VAL A 369 15.09 24.33 26.97
C VAL A 369 13.62 24.65 26.69
N GLY A 370 13.02 25.57 27.46
CA GLY A 370 11.62 25.97 27.34
C GLY A 370 10.67 25.19 28.26
N GLY A 371 9.56 25.80 28.66
CA GLY A 371 8.60 25.25 29.61
C GLY A 371 9.17 25.07 31.03
N VAL A 372 8.36 24.47 31.90
CA VAL A 372 8.67 24.36 33.35
C VAL A 372 8.38 22.98 33.95
N GLU A 373 8.07 21.97 33.11
CA GLU A 373 7.66 20.63 33.56
C GLU A 373 8.72 19.92 34.43
N GLU A 374 10.00 20.18 34.18
CA GLU A 374 11.08 19.58 34.98
C GLU A 374 11.11 20.03 36.44
N TYR A 375 10.45 21.15 36.80
CA TYR A 375 10.32 21.58 38.18
C TYR A 375 9.32 20.73 38.95
N GLU A 376 8.31 20.15 38.32
CA GLU A 376 7.43 19.16 38.96
C GLU A 376 8.21 17.89 39.35
N VAL A 377 9.20 17.53 38.54
CA VAL A 377 10.12 16.43 38.83
C VAL A 377 10.99 16.78 40.04
N CYS A 378 11.46 18.03 40.13
CA CYS A 378 12.19 18.50 41.32
C CYS A 378 11.35 18.40 42.58
N GLU A 379 10.10 18.84 42.56
CA GLU A 379 9.18 18.73 43.70
C GLU A 379 8.92 17.26 44.08
N ALA A 380 8.76 16.38 43.10
CA ALA A 380 8.55 14.95 43.34
C ALA A 380 9.76 14.27 44.00
N LEU A 381 11.00 14.67 43.63
CA LEU A 381 12.23 14.21 44.27
C LEU A 381 12.32 14.71 45.72
N GLN A 382 12.09 16.00 45.94
CA GLN A 382 12.16 16.63 47.29
C GLN A 382 11.11 16.04 48.24
N ASN A 383 9.94 15.68 47.72
CA ASN A 383 8.85 15.07 48.50
C ASN A 383 8.98 13.54 48.64
N ASN A 384 10.07 12.92 48.18
CA ASN A 384 10.28 11.48 48.15
C ASN A 384 9.18 10.67 47.43
N ILE A 385 8.51 11.26 46.43
CA ILE A 385 7.58 10.57 45.56
C ILE A 385 8.36 9.73 44.54
N LEU A 386 9.47 10.28 44.04
CA LEU A 386 10.46 9.59 43.22
C LEU A 386 11.65 9.20 44.12
N THR A 387 11.84 7.90 44.31
CA THR A 387 12.91 7.35 45.17
C THR A 387 13.94 6.55 44.43
N LYS A 388 13.62 6.11 43.19
CA LYS A 388 14.58 5.44 42.31
C LYS A 388 15.63 6.40 41.81
N PRO A 389 16.89 5.96 41.63
CA PRO A 389 17.94 6.81 41.08
C PRO A 389 17.51 7.42 39.74
N LEU A 390 17.56 8.75 39.67
CA LEU A 390 17.20 9.55 38.49
C LEU A 390 18.46 10.25 37.97
N VAL A 391 18.86 9.90 36.72
CA VAL A 391 19.86 10.67 35.99
C VAL A 391 19.12 11.61 35.05
N ALA A 392 19.39 12.92 35.12
CA ALA A 392 18.63 13.92 34.40
C ALA A 392 19.54 14.90 33.66
N TRP A 393 19.13 15.29 32.46
CA TRP A 393 19.77 16.35 31.69
C TRP A 393 18.73 17.10 30.82
N CYS A 394 18.78 18.44 30.85
CA CYS A 394 18.02 19.29 29.95
C CYS A 394 18.94 19.77 28.83
N ILE A 395 18.61 19.45 27.58
CA ILE A 395 19.36 19.90 26.41
C ILE A 395 19.05 21.36 26.09
N GLY A 396 19.94 22.01 25.31
CA GLY A 396 19.76 23.40 24.90
C GLY A 396 20.54 24.41 25.78
N THR A 397 21.57 23.97 26.53
CA THR A 397 22.48 24.86 27.25
C THR A 397 23.20 25.86 26.31
N CYS A 398 23.35 25.54 25.04
CA CYS A 398 23.89 26.44 24.03
C CYS A 398 22.98 27.67 23.78
N ALA A 399 21.74 27.68 24.22
CA ALA A 399 20.85 28.84 24.12
C ALA A 399 21.46 30.08 24.79
N ALA A 400 22.26 29.91 25.84
CA ALA A 400 22.97 30.98 26.52
C ALA A 400 24.04 31.73 25.65
N MET A 401 24.42 31.15 24.51
CA MET A 401 25.37 31.77 23.57
C MET A 401 24.71 32.81 22.64
N PHE A 402 23.37 32.84 22.59
CA PHE A 402 22.65 33.78 21.73
C PHE A 402 22.17 34.98 22.53
N THR A 403 22.20 36.14 21.88
CA THR A 403 21.78 37.43 22.47
C THR A 403 20.26 37.68 22.36
N SER A 404 19.54 36.83 21.65
CA SER A 404 18.08 36.87 21.49
C SER A 404 17.51 35.48 21.74
N GLU A 405 16.23 35.42 22.05
CA GLU A 405 15.47 34.16 22.17
C GLU A 405 15.57 33.37 20.87
N VAL A 406 15.88 32.08 20.99
CA VAL A 406 16.00 31.16 19.86
C VAL A 406 15.12 29.96 20.10
N GLN A 407 14.32 29.61 19.10
CA GLN A 407 13.52 28.37 19.08
C GLN A 407 14.32 27.25 18.39
N PHE A 408 14.50 26.13 19.07
CA PHE A 408 15.33 25.02 18.61
C PHE A 408 14.52 23.88 17.96
N GLY A 409 13.71 24.20 17.00
CA GLY A 409 12.97 23.18 16.22
C GLY A 409 11.63 22.79 16.83
N HIS A 410 11.59 22.31 18.06
CA HIS A 410 10.32 21.97 18.74
C HIS A 410 9.49 23.20 19.08
N ALA A 411 8.17 23.09 19.04
CA ALA A 411 7.27 24.20 19.36
C ALA A 411 7.43 24.70 20.82
N GLY A 412 7.80 23.82 21.74
CA GLY A 412 8.04 24.09 23.14
C GLY A 412 9.46 24.54 23.50
N SER A 413 10.43 24.43 22.58
CA SER A 413 11.86 24.65 22.86
C SER A 413 12.33 26.10 22.71
N CYS A 414 11.68 27.01 23.44
CA CYS A 414 12.05 28.43 23.53
C CYS A 414 11.92 28.88 24.98
N ALA A 415 12.99 29.44 25.57
CA ALA A 415 12.97 29.98 26.91
C ALA A 415 12.52 31.44 26.88
N ASN A 416 11.37 31.74 27.49
CA ASN A 416 10.83 33.10 27.62
C ASN A 416 11.19 33.74 28.96
N SER A 417 11.84 32.97 29.84
CA SER A 417 12.30 33.42 31.15
C SER A 417 13.54 32.66 31.60
N ASP A 418 14.29 33.19 32.56
CA ASP A 418 15.50 32.53 33.09
C ASP A 418 15.22 31.14 33.65
N ARG A 419 14.03 30.91 34.20
CA ARG A 419 13.60 29.60 34.74
C ARG A 419 13.44 28.54 33.64
N GLU A 420 13.13 28.94 32.43
CA GLU A 420 12.91 28.04 31.29
C GLU A 420 14.20 27.66 30.58
N THR A 421 15.35 28.25 31.03
CA THR A 421 16.66 27.90 30.47
C THR A 421 17.10 26.49 30.89
N ALA A 422 17.78 25.78 30.00
CA ALA A 422 18.31 24.45 30.32
C ALA A 422 19.32 24.49 31.47
N ILE A 423 20.08 25.57 31.59
CA ILE A 423 21.05 25.76 32.71
C ILE A 423 20.32 25.83 34.07
N ALA A 424 19.27 26.66 34.18
CA ALA A 424 18.50 26.80 35.42
C ALA A 424 17.81 25.48 35.80
N LYS A 425 17.25 24.77 34.82
CA LYS A 425 16.61 23.46 35.04
C LYS A 425 17.63 22.39 35.51
N ASN A 426 18.78 22.28 34.83
CA ASN A 426 19.84 21.36 35.24
C ASN A 426 20.32 21.61 36.65
N LYS A 427 20.44 22.90 37.02
CA LYS A 427 20.81 23.30 38.38
C LYS A 427 19.72 22.89 39.39
N ALA A 428 18.45 23.16 39.11
CA ALA A 428 17.34 22.82 39.99
C ALA A 428 17.18 21.29 40.17
N LEU A 429 17.32 20.51 39.09
CA LEU A 429 17.31 19.05 39.19
C LEU A 429 18.41 18.50 40.07
N LYS A 430 19.63 19.06 39.95
CA LYS A 430 20.76 18.70 40.82
C LYS A 430 20.51 19.03 42.28
N GLU A 431 19.98 20.21 42.54
CA GLU A 431 19.63 20.66 43.90
C GLU A 431 18.49 19.85 44.50
N ALA A 432 17.59 19.30 43.67
CA ALA A 432 16.52 18.43 44.11
C ALA A 432 16.94 16.96 44.38
N GLY A 433 18.18 16.57 44.05
CA GLY A 433 18.71 15.24 44.30
C GLY A 433 18.83 14.33 43.07
N ALA A 434 18.59 14.82 41.84
CA ALA A 434 18.90 14.08 40.66
C ALA A 434 20.41 14.04 40.37
N HIS A 435 20.88 12.96 39.74
CA HIS A 435 22.23 12.89 39.19
C HIS A 435 22.28 13.67 37.89
N VAL A 436 23.01 14.78 37.83
CA VAL A 436 23.09 15.68 36.71
C VAL A 436 24.53 15.77 36.22
N PRO A 437 24.84 15.39 34.94
CA PRO A 437 26.20 15.47 34.41
C PRO A 437 26.66 16.93 34.21
N GLN A 438 27.94 17.11 33.93
CA GLN A 438 28.48 18.43 33.63
C GLN A 438 28.15 18.90 32.23
N SER A 439 28.03 17.96 31.28
CA SER A 439 27.68 18.17 29.89
C SER A 439 26.94 16.95 29.37
N PHE A 440 26.32 17.08 28.20
CA PHE A 440 25.69 15.93 27.53
C PHE A 440 26.70 14.81 27.15
N ASP A 441 27.95 15.20 26.85
CA ASP A 441 29.01 14.23 26.50
C ASP A 441 29.35 13.30 27.66
N THR A 442 29.22 13.77 28.91
CA THR A 442 29.49 12.98 30.12
C THR A 442 28.26 12.28 30.69
N LEU A 443 27.12 12.33 29.98
CA LEU A 443 25.87 11.67 30.40
C LEU A 443 26.05 10.15 30.49
N GLY A 444 26.72 9.54 29.53
CA GLY A 444 26.96 8.10 29.50
C GLY A 444 27.82 7.62 30.69
N ASP A 445 28.86 8.38 31.01
CA ASP A 445 29.75 8.05 32.13
C ASP A 445 28.99 8.11 33.47
N LEU A 446 28.16 9.13 33.67
CA LEU A 446 27.35 9.24 34.92
C LEU A 446 26.28 8.14 34.98
N ILE A 447 25.65 7.77 33.86
CA ILE A 447 24.73 6.66 33.80
C ILE A 447 25.45 5.36 34.21
N GLN A 448 26.66 5.13 33.72
CA GLN A 448 27.46 3.98 34.06
C GLN A 448 27.81 3.95 35.57
N GLU A 449 28.25 5.09 36.13
CA GLU A 449 28.59 5.20 37.54
C GLU A 449 27.41 4.84 38.47
N VAL A 450 26.22 5.40 38.15
CA VAL A 450 25.02 5.10 38.96
C VAL A 450 24.59 3.63 38.76
N TYR A 451 24.71 3.09 37.57
CA TYR A 451 24.40 1.69 37.31
C TYR A 451 25.35 0.72 38.02
N GLU A 452 26.65 0.98 37.99
CA GLU A 452 27.66 0.17 38.71
C GLU A 452 27.44 0.19 40.21
N TYR A 453 27.03 1.33 40.80
CA TYR A 453 26.63 1.41 42.19
C TYR A 453 25.45 0.50 42.51
N LEU A 454 24.43 0.44 41.68
CA LEU A 454 23.26 -0.45 41.84
C LEU A 454 23.63 -1.93 41.71
N VAL A 455 24.59 -2.27 40.84
CA VAL A 455 25.10 -3.64 40.75
C VAL A 455 25.90 -4.03 41.98
N GLN A 456 26.73 -3.13 42.50
CA GLN A 456 27.51 -3.39 43.72
C GLN A 456 26.66 -3.60 44.96
N ASN A 457 25.46 -2.97 44.99
CA ASN A 457 24.51 -3.13 46.11
C ASN A 457 23.51 -4.29 45.91
N ASP A 458 23.70 -5.14 44.89
CA ASP A 458 22.79 -6.24 44.53
C ASP A 458 21.35 -5.80 44.13
N ASP A 459 21.13 -4.51 43.88
CA ASP A 459 19.84 -4.01 43.37
C ASP A 459 19.58 -4.44 41.90
N ILE A 460 20.66 -4.65 41.17
CA ILE A 460 20.65 -5.16 39.78
C ILE A 460 21.55 -6.38 39.67
N VAL A 461 20.99 -7.50 39.24
CA VAL A 461 21.75 -8.70 38.87
C VAL A 461 21.79 -8.80 37.36
N PRO A 462 22.93 -8.51 36.70
CA PRO A 462 23.03 -8.59 35.24
C PRO A 462 22.82 -10.02 34.76
N ALA A 463 21.87 -10.22 33.84
CA ALA A 463 21.65 -11.51 33.19
C ALA A 463 22.69 -11.74 32.08
N PRO A 464 23.05 -13.00 31.75
CA PRO A 464 23.89 -13.31 30.61
C PRO A 464 23.28 -12.80 29.30
N GLU A 465 24.12 -12.25 28.39
CA GLU A 465 23.66 -11.73 27.12
C GLU A 465 23.17 -12.87 26.23
N VAL A 466 21.98 -12.68 25.67
CA VAL A 466 21.36 -13.61 24.72
C VAL A 466 21.38 -12.99 23.33
N PRO A 467 22.04 -13.60 22.34
CA PRO A 467 22.06 -13.05 21.00
C PRO A 467 20.64 -13.03 20.39
N PRO A 468 20.33 -11.99 19.57
CA PRO A 468 19.05 -11.90 18.89
C PRO A 468 18.95 -12.99 17.81
N PRO A 469 17.75 -13.38 17.40
CA PRO A 469 17.56 -14.15 16.18
C PRO A 469 18.15 -13.40 14.98
N THR A 470 18.81 -14.14 14.10
CA THR A 470 19.33 -13.55 12.87
C THR A 470 18.16 -13.14 11.98
N VAL A 471 18.06 -11.87 11.63
CA VAL A 471 17.17 -11.42 10.58
C VAL A 471 17.76 -11.91 9.26
N PRO A 472 17.03 -12.68 8.46
CA PRO A 472 17.61 -13.32 7.27
C PRO A 472 18.22 -12.32 6.28
N MET A 473 17.61 -11.14 6.20
CA MET A 473 18.06 -10.06 5.33
C MET A 473 17.34 -8.76 5.74
N ASP A 474 18.02 -7.62 5.65
CA ASP A 474 17.35 -6.32 5.63
C ASP A 474 16.59 -6.20 4.30
N TYR A 475 15.28 -6.34 4.37
CA TYR A 475 14.40 -6.29 3.20
C TYR A 475 14.40 -4.93 2.50
N SER A 476 14.60 -3.82 3.23
CA SER A 476 14.74 -2.50 2.62
C SER A 476 16.00 -2.43 1.77
N TRP A 477 17.12 -2.84 2.34
CA TRP A 477 18.40 -2.86 1.67
C TRP A 477 18.41 -3.85 0.49
N ALA A 478 17.85 -5.05 0.68
CA ALA A 478 17.70 -6.03 -0.38
C ALA A 478 16.85 -5.52 -1.56
N ARG A 479 15.81 -4.71 -1.29
CA ARG A 479 15.01 -4.05 -2.33
C ARG A 479 15.79 -2.95 -3.04
N GLU A 480 16.59 -2.17 -2.33
CA GLU A 480 17.43 -1.12 -2.92
C GLU A 480 18.49 -1.71 -3.83
N LEU A 481 19.09 -2.83 -3.44
CA LEU A 481 20.06 -3.57 -4.25
C LEU A 481 19.42 -4.38 -5.40
N GLY A 482 18.11 -4.46 -5.48
CA GLY A 482 17.40 -5.24 -6.49
C GLY A 482 17.45 -6.76 -6.27
N LEU A 483 17.93 -7.22 -5.13
CA LEU A 483 17.96 -8.64 -4.74
C LEU A 483 16.55 -9.18 -4.47
N ILE A 484 15.67 -8.32 -3.98
CA ILE A 484 14.24 -8.58 -3.88
C ILE A 484 13.54 -7.63 -4.85
N ARG A 485 12.72 -8.19 -5.73
CA ARG A 485 11.89 -7.41 -6.64
C ARG A 485 11.11 -6.37 -5.83
N LYS A 486 11.26 -5.09 -6.18
CA LYS A 486 10.34 -4.05 -5.69
C LYS A 486 8.94 -4.52 -6.07
N PRO A 487 8.02 -4.70 -5.13
CA PRO A 487 6.66 -5.00 -5.52
C PRO A 487 6.19 -3.84 -6.38
N ALA A 488 5.98 -4.11 -7.67
CA ALA A 488 5.15 -3.24 -8.47
C ALA A 488 3.76 -3.40 -7.89
N SER A 489 3.39 -2.54 -6.94
CA SER A 489 2.07 -2.60 -6.35
C SER A 489 1.12 -1.87 -7.27
N PHE A 490 0.28 -2.61 -7.94
CA PHE A 490 -0.98 -2.11 -8.43
C PHE A 490 -2.10 -2.83 -7.68
N MET A 491 -3.21 -2.15 -7.48
CA MET A 491 -4.39 -2.72 -6.85
C MET A 491 -5.35 -3.19 -7.93
N THR A 492 -6.00 -4.31 -7.70
CA THR A 492 -7.07 -4.82 -8.54
C THR A 492 -8.16 -5.42 -7.65
N SER A 493 -9.40 -5.25 -8.09
CA SER A 493 -10.60 -5.76 -7.41
C SER A 493 -11.42 -6.68 -8.31
N ILE A 494 -11.03 -6.84 -9.57
CA ILE A 494 -11.84 -7.57 -10.54
C ILE A 494 -11.60 -9.07 -10.56
N CYS A 495 -10.38 -9.51 -10.22
CA CYS A 495 -10.01 -10.91 -10.29
C CYS A 495 -9.03 -11.28 -9.18
N ASP A 496 -9.22 -12.46 -8.57
CA ASP A 496 -8.29 -13.04 -7.58
C ASP A 496 -7.98 -14.49 -7.98
N GLU A 497 -6.73 -14.75 -8.35
CA GLU A 497 -6.23 -16.06 -8.77
C GLU A 497 -5.52 -16.85 -7.66
N ARG A 498 -5.48 -16.33 -6.42
CA ARG A 498 -4.66 -16.91 -5.33
C ARG A 498 -5.30 -18.07 -4.58
N GLY A 499 -6.55 -18.40 -4.86
CA GLY A 499 -7.29 -19.52 -4.23
C GLY A 499 -7.09 -20.85 -4.95
N GLN A 500 -8.01 -21.78 -4.69
CA GLN A 500 -8.07 -23.05 -5.41
C GLN A 500 -8.58 -22.87 -6.85
N GLU A 501 -9.35 -21.83 -7.08
CA GLU A 501 -9.86 -21.43 -8.40
C GLU A 501 -9.91 -19.90 -8.52
N VAL A 502 -9.99 -19.42 -9.75
CA VAL A 502 -10.08 -18.00 -10.06
C VAL A 502 -11.45 -17.46 -9.64
N ASN A 503 -11.44 -16.30 -8.97
CA ASN A 503 -12.64 -15.59 -8.56
C ASN A 503 -12.78 -14.28 -9.35
N TYR A 504 -13.96 -14.04 -9.93
CA TYR A 504 -14.32 -12.77 -10.57
C TYR A 504 -15.17 -11.95 -9.60
N ALA A 505 -14.63 -10.82 -9.15
CA ALA A 505 -15.26 -9.96 -8.14
C ALA A 505 -15.77 -10.77 -6.90
N GLY A 506 -15.00 -11.77 -6.47
CA GLY A 506 -15.33 -12.63 -5.34
C GLY A 506 -16.19 -13.86 -5.66
N MET A 507 -16.68 -14.02 -6.89
CA MET A 507 -17.45 -15.21 -7.32
C MET A 507 -16.53 -16.23 -7.98
N PRO A 508 -16.50 -17.50 -7.52
CA PRO A 508 -15.73 -18.56 -8.15
C PRO A 508 -16.16 -18.79 -9.60
N ILE A 509 -15.17 -19.01 -10.49
CA ILE A 509 -15.47 -19.25 -11.92
C ILE A 509 -16.35 -20.48 -12.13
N SER A 510 -16.21 -21.50 -11.30
CA SER A 510 -17.06 -22.68 -11.34
C SER A 510 -18.55 -22.36 -11.11
N ASP A 511 -18.84 -21.39 -10.24
CA ASP A 511 -20.22 -20.98 -9.96
C ASP A 511 -20.77 -20.10 -11.09
N ILE A 512 -19.92 -19.27 -11.73
CA ILE A 512 -20.29 -18.48 -12.92
C ILE A 512 -20.75 -19.43 -14.04
N LEU A 513 -20.00 -20.51 -14.25
CA LEU A 513 -20.29 -21.51 -15.30
C LEU A 513 -21.51 -22.36 -14.95
N LYS A 514 -21.64 -22.83 -13.70
CA LYS A 514 -22.79 -23.67 -13.26
C LYS A 514 -24.12 -22.90 -13.30
N ASN A 515 -24.06 -21.60 -12.97
CA ASN A 515 -25.26 -20.74 -12.97
C ASN A 515 -25.55 -20.13 -14.34
N ASP A 516 -24.78 -20.48 -15.37
CA ASP A 516 -24.95 -20.03 -16.76
C ASP A 516 -25.11 -18.49 -16.87
N LEU A 517 -24.23 -17.73 -16.21
CA LEU A 517 -24.35 -16.28 -16.18
C LEU A 517 -24.10 -15.63 -17.55
N GLY A 518 -23.60 -16.36 -18.53
CA GLY A 518 -23.29 -15.88 -19.86
C GLY A 518 -22.21 -14.78 -19.88
N ILE A 519 -21.93 -14.27 -21.08
CA ILE A 519 -20.93 -13.19 -21.23
C ILE A 519 -21.41 -11.87 -20.59
N GLY A 520 -22.71 -11.61 -20.59
CA GLY A 520 -23.30 -10.46 -19.93
C GLY A 520 -23.09 -10.48 -18.42
N GLY A 521 -23.17 -11.66 -17.79
CA GLY A 521 -22.86 -11.83 -16.39
C GLY A 521 -21.38 -11.66 -16.06
N VAL A 522 -20.49 -12.16 -16.91
CA VAL A 522 -19.04 -11.92 -16.79
C VAL A 522 -18.71 -10.44 -16.87
N ILE A 523 -19.31 -9.71 -17.81
CA ILE A 523 -19.17 -8.23 -17.92
C ILE A 523 -19.66 -7.58 -16.62
N SER A 524 -20.79 -7.99 -16.11
CA SER A 524 -21.36 -7.50 -14.85
C SER A 524 -20.37 -7.61 -13.69
N LEU A 525 -19.73 -8.76 -13.52
CA LEU A 525 -18.76 -9.01 -12.46
C LEU A 525 -17.45 -8.21 -12.66
N LEU A 526 -16.86 -8.28 -13.86
CA LEU A 526 -15.54 -7.71 -14.10
C LEU A 526 -15.53 -6.18 -14.24
N TRP A 527 -16.61 -5.57 -14.80
CA TRP A 527 -16.65 -4.12 -15.00
C TRP A 527 -17.33 -3.39 -13.84
N PHE A 528 -18.33 -4.02 -13.20
CA PHE A 528 -19.16 -3.40 -12.18
C PHE A 528 -19.02 -4.04 -10.79
N GLN A 529 -18.23 -5.11 -10.66
CA GLN A 529 -17.93 -5.81 -9.40
C GLN A 529 -19.18 -6.32 -8.65
N ARG A 530 -20.25 -6.62 -9.39
CA ARG A 530 -21.53 -7.10 -8.84
C ARG A 530 -22.33 -7.87 -9.85
N CYS A 531 -23.23 -8.73 -9.38
CA CYS A 531 -24.21 -9.36 -10.24
C CYS A 531 -25.33 -8.37 -10.56
N LEU A 532 -25.45 -7.99 -11.81
CA LEU A 532 -26.53 -7.14 -12.29
C LEU A 532 -27.78 -8.00 -12.63
N PRO A 533 -28.98 -7.40 -12.66
CA PRO A 533 -30.20 -8.11 -13.03
C PRO A 533 -30.08 -8.82 -14.39
N PRO A 534 -30.76 -9.95 -14.60
CA PRO A 534 -30.66 -10.74 -15.85
C PRO A 534 -30.97 -9.96 -17.13
N TYR A 535 -31.93 -9.02 -17.08
CA TYR A 535 -32.24 -8.18 -18.23
C TYR A 535 -31.09 -7.25 -18.63
N VAL A 536 -30.29 -6.80 -17.63
CA VAL A 536 -29.10 -5.97 -17.87
C VAL A 536 -28.02 -6.80 -18.56
N CYS A 537 -27.75 -8.01 -18.06
CA CYS A 537 -26.79 -8.92 -18.69
C CYS A 537 -27.21 -9.23 -20.14
N LYS A 538 -28.51 -9.47 -20.36
CA LYS A 538 -29.07 -9.70 -21.69
C LYS A 538 -28.92 -8.48 -22.61
N PHE A 539 -29.15 -7.29 -22.09
CA PHE A 539 -28.94 -6.05 -22.81
C PHE A 539 -27.47 -5.89 -23.27
N PHE A 540 -26.50 -6.20 -22.40
CA PHE A 540 -25.09 -6.20 -22.78
C PHE A 540 -24.78 -7.15 -23.94
N GLU A 541 -25.30 -8.38 -23.87
CA GLU A 541 -25.14 -9.35 -24.96
C GLU A 541 -25.72 -8.84 -26.28
N MET A 542 -26.91 -8.24 -26.24
CA MET A 542 -27.52 -7.64 -27.41
C MET A 542 -26.66 -6.50 -27.98
N CYS A 543 -26.11 -5.64 -27.12
CA CYS A 543 -25.19 -4.58 -27.53
C CYS A 543 -23.94 -5.13 -28.21
N LEU A 544 -23.33 -6.20 -27.67
CA LEU A 544 -22.18 -6.86 -28.29
C LEU A 544 -22.53 -7.41 -29.68
N MET A 545 -23.70 -8.06 -29.81
CA MET A 545 -24.14 -8.61 -31.10
C MET A 545 -24.35 -7.52 -32.16
N VAL A 546 -25.01 -6.41 -31.82
CA VAL A 546 -25.32 -5.35 -32.81
C VAL A 546 -24.12 -4.49 -33.17
N THR A 547 -23.11 -4.44 -32.30
CA THR A 547 -21.87 -3.69 -32.52
C THR A 547 -20.74 -4.55 -33.11
N ALA A 548 -20.91 -5.87 -33.22
CA ALA A 548 -19.85 -6.81 -33.60
C ALA A 548 -19.20 -6.47 -34.94
N ASP A 549 -20.00 -6.16 -35.95
CA ASP A 549 -19.48 -5.74 -37.28
C ASP A 549 -20.41 -4.78 -38.01
N HIS A 550 -19.86 -4.03 -38.92
CA HIS A 550 -20.61 -3.14 -39.82
C HIS A 550 -20.05 -3.16 -41.26
N GLY A 551 -19.37 -4.24 -41.60
CA GLY A 551 -18.77 -4.47 -42.92
C GLY A 551 -17.37 -3.87 -43.12
N PRO A 552 -16.69 -4.26 -44.18
CA PRO A 552 -15.28 -3.94 -44.44
C PRO A 552 -15.01 -2.47 -44.78
N ALA A 553 -16.05 -1.70 -45.12
CA ALA A 553 -15.91 -0.29 -45.51
C ALA A 553 -15.74 0.67 -44.37
N VAL A 554 -15.95 0.22 -43.10
CA VAL A 554 -15.72 1.06 -41.93
C VAL A 554 -14.23 1.11 -41.56
N SER A 555 -13.76 2.25 -41.06
CA SER A 555 -12.35 2.53 -40.84
C SER A 555 -11.61 1.42 -40.09
N GLY A 556 -12.20 0.91 -39.00
CA GLY A 556 -11.54 -0.11 -38.18
C GLY A 556 -11.41 -1.46 -38.88
N ALA A 557 -12.48 -1.93 -39.54
CA ALA A 557 -12.44 -3.16 -40.33
C ALA A 557 -11.45 -3.02 -41.48
N HIS A 558 -11.49 -1.88 -42.19
CA HIS A 558 -10.56 -1.59 -43.28
C HIS A 558 -9.10 -1.64 -42.79
N ASN A 559 -8.75 -0.96 -41.70
CA ASN A 559 -7.40 -0.97 -41.18
C ASN A 559 -6.96 -2.37 -40.76
N THR A 560 -7.84 -3.14 -40.10
CA THR A 560 -7.57 -4.54 -39.75
C THR A 560 -7.25 -5.37 -41.00
N ILE A 561 -8.04 -5.23 -42.06
CA ILE A 561 -7.83 -5.92 -43.34
C ILE A 561 -6.50 -5.52 -43.97
N VAL A 562 -6.21 -4.23 -44.09
CA VAL A 562 -4.96 -3.71 -44.65
C VAL A 562 -3.75 -4.23 -43.91
N CYS A 563 -3.81 -4.20 -42.58
CA CYS A 563 -2.74 -4.66 -41.70
C CYS A 563 -2.52 -6.19 -41.82
N ALA A 564 -3.61 -6.98 -41.85
CA ALA A 564 -3.57 -8.43 -42.04
C ALA A 564 -2.95 -8.80 -43.42
N ARG A 565 -3.31 -8.07 -44.48
CA ARG A 565 -2.78 -8.23 -45.85
C ARG A 565 -1.32 -7.77 -45.99
N ALA A 566 -0.87 -6.87 -45.10
CA ALA A 566 0.54 -6.51 -44.98
C ALA A 566 1.40 -7.56 -44.27
N GLY A 567 0.82 -8.71 -43.91
CA GLY A 567 1.53 -9.82 -43.31
C GLY A 567 1.62 -9.78 -41.77
N LYS A 568 0.93 -8.85 -41.12
CA LYS A 568 0.92 -8.77 -39.64
C LYS A 568 0.14 -9.92 -39.00
N ASP A 569 0.44 -10.17 -37.74
CA ASP A 569 -0.24 -11.15 -36.90
C ASP A 569 -1.65 -10.67 -36.49
N LEU A 570 -2.39 -11.55 -35.78
CA LEU A 570 -3.74 -11.28 -35.32
C LEU A 570 -3.80 -10.03 -34.43
N VAL A 571 -2.94 -9.97 -33.42
CA VAL A 571 -2.98 -8.91 -32.41
C VAL A 571 -2.71 -7.56 -33.05
N SER A 572 -1.63 -7.43 -33.81
CA SER A 572 -1.26 -6.20 -34.52
C SER A 572 -2.39 -5.71 -35.46
N SER A 573 -3.05 -6.65 -36.14
CA SER A 573 -4.14 -6.32 -37.07
C SER A 573 -5.39 -5.84 -36.37
N VAL A 574 -5.79 -6.49 -35.26
CA VAL A 574 -6.93 -6.08 -34.43
C VAL A 574 -6.67 -4.73 -33.76
N VAL A 575 -5.48 -4.54 -33.19
CA VAL A 575 -5.08 -3.27 -32.55
C VAL A 575 -5.12 -2.13 -33.57
N SER A 576 -4.63 -2.34 -34.81
CA SER A 576 -4.71 -1.35 -35.88
C SER A 576 -6.17 -0.90 -36.16
N GLY A 577 -7.11 -1.84 -36.11
CA GLY A 577 -8.53 -1.53 -36.20
C GLY A 577 -9.06 -0.76 -35.01
N LEU A 578 -8.70 -1.19 -33.77
CA LEU A 578 -9.14 -0.56 -32.53
C LEU A 578 -8.63 0.88 -32.39
N LEU A 579 -7.43 1.18 -32.86
CA LEU A 579 -6.86 2.53 -32.84
C LEU A 579 -7.65 3.56 -33.69
N THR A 580 -8.56 3.12 -34.54
CA THR A 580 -9.46 4.02 -35.31
C THR A 580 -10.70 4.44 -34.50
N ILE A 581 -10.97 3.77 -33.37
CA ILE A 581 -12.11 4.10 -32.51
C ILE A 581 -11.84 5.44 -31.83
N GLY A 582 -12.75 6.37 -31.98
CA GLY A 582 -12.66 7.72 -31.44
C GLY A 582 -13.94 8.50 -31.73
N ASP A 583 -13.93 9.80 -31.52
CA ASP A 583 -15.13 10.68 -31.57
C ASP A 583 -15.99 10.54 -32.83
N ARG A 584 -15.35 10.20 -33.95
CA ARG A 584 -16.05 10.04 -35.25
C ARG A 584 -16.38 8.60 -35.62
N PHE A 585 -15.86 7.63 -34.85
CA PHE A 585 -16.07 6.21 -35.12
C PHE A 585 -16.05 5.43 -33.79
N GLY A 586 -17.22 4.99 -33.33
CA GLY A 586 -17.36 4.19 -32.11
C GLY A 586 -17.20 4.92 -30.79
N GLY A 587 -16.73 6.18 -30.76
CA GLY A 587 -16.66 7.05 -29.59
C GLY A 587 -17.92 7.84 -29.31
N ALA A 588 -18.92 7.71 -30.17
CA ALA A 588 -20.17 8.46 -30.08
C ALA A 588 -21.06 8.02 -28.90
N LEU A 589 -20.87 6.81 -28.34
CA LEU A 589 -21.66 6.32 -27.22
C LEU A 589 -21.44 7.18 -25.96
N ASP A 590 -20.19 7.36 -25.52
CA ASP A 590 -19.92 8.17 -24.33
C ASP A 590 -20.28 9.64 -24.54
N GLY A 591 -20.05 10.16 -25.74
CA GLY A 591 -20.45 11.52 -26.11
C GLY A 591 -21.97 11.70 -26.07
N ALA A 592 -22.74 10.76 -26.59
CA ALA A 592 -24.19 10.76 -26.51
C ALA A 592 -24.68 10.63 -25.08
N ALA A 593 -24.12 9.70 -24.31
CA ALA A 593 -24.48 9.54 -22.91
C ALA A 593 -24.31 10.83 -22.10
N LYS A 594 -23.17 11.51 -22.25
CA LYS A 594 -22.89 12.79 -21.59
C LYS A 594 -23.86 13.90 -22.06
N GLN A 595 -24.04 14.07 -23.36
CA GLN A 595 -24.91 15.12 -23.88
C GLN A 595 -26.37 14.95 -23.49
N PHE A 596 -26.91 13.72 -23.58
CA PHE A 596 -28.31 13.46 -23.22
C PHE A 596 -28.54 13.47 -21.71
N SER A 597 -27.64 12.92 -20.90
CA SER A 597 -27.76 12.94 -19.44
C SER A 597 -27.66 14.35 -18.89
N GLU A 598 -26.70 15.16 -19.37
CA GLU A 598 -26.54 16.57 -18.96
C GLU A 598 -27.76 17.41 -19.35
N ALA A 599 -28.25 17.25 -20.60
CA ALA A 599 -29.44 17.98 -21.06
C ALA A 599 -30.70 17.64 -20.22
N TYR A 600 -30.86 16.33 -19.92
CA TYR A 600 -31.94 15.86 -19.07
C TYR A 600 -31.82 16.41 -17.62
N ASP A 601 -30.62 16.30 -17.02
CA ASP A 601 -30.37 16.72 -15.63
C ASP A 601 -30.49 18.21 -15.42
N THR A 602 -30.14 19.02 -16.43
CA THR A 602 -30.31 20.49 -16.39
C THR A 602 -31.74 20.94 -16.68
N GLY A 603 -32.64 20.00 -16.97
CA GLY A 603 -34.05 20.30 -17.27
C GLY A 603 -34.28 20.97 -18.60
N LEU A 604 -33.32 20.91 -19.54
CA LEU A 604 -33.54 21.46 -20.90
C LEU A 604 -34.63 20.67 -21.61
N ILE A 605 -35.64 21.37 -22.10
CA ILE A 605 -36.63 20.69 -22.94
C ILE A 605 -35.99 20.26 -24.28
N PRO A 606 -36.45 19.15 -24.92
CA PRO A 606 -35.84 18.59 -26.12
C PRO A 606 -35.61 19.60 -27.25
N MET A 607 -36.53 20.55 -27.44
CA MET A 607 -36.43 21.61 -28.44
C MET A 607 -35.29 22.61 -28.13
N GLU A 608 -35.13 22.97 -26.87
CA GLU A 608 -34.05 23.86 -26.43
C GLU A 608 -32.68 23.17 -26.57
N PHE A 609 -32.61 21.91 -26.20
CA PHE A 609 -31.39 21.12 -26.39
C PHE A 609 -30.96 21.12 -27.87
N VAL A 610 -31.86 20.78 -28.79
CA VAL A 610 -31.57 20.78 -30.24
C VAL A 610 -31.14 22.17 -30.72
N ASN A 611 -31.80 23.23 -30.26
CA ASN A 611 -31.46 24.58 -30.65
C ASN A 611 -30.12 25.05 -30.08
N THR A 612 -29.83 24.69 -28.85
CA THR A 612 -28.55 25.00 -28.18
C THR A 612 -27.37 24.33 -28.90
N MET A 613 -27.48 23.04 -29.22
CA MET A 613 -26.45 22.32 -29.99
C MET A 613 -26.25 22.95 -31.38
N ARG A 614 -27.35 23.34 -32.06
CA ARG A 614 -27.26 24.01 -33.33
C ARG A 614 -26.60 25.40 -33.24
N LYS A 615 -26.92 26.20 -32.23
CA LYS A 615 -26.27 27.50 -31.99
C LYS A 615 -24.78 27.38 -31.73
N LYS A 616 -24.36 26.32 -31.00
CA LYS A 616 -22.96 26.01 -30.75
C LYS A 616 -22.22 25.41 -31.96
N GLY A 617 -22.92 25.11 -33.05
CA GLY A 617 -22.35 24.42 -34.21
C GLY A 617 -21.91 22.97 -33.91
N GLN A 618 -22.42 22.38 -32.85
CA GLN A 618 -22.06 21.04 -32.40
C GLN A 618 -23.08 20.01 -32.87
N LEU A 619 -22.59 18.82 -33.18
CA LEU A 619 -23.43 17.67 -33.52
C LEU A 619 -24.03 17.08 -32.22
N ILE A 620 -25.27 16.63 -32.30
CA ILE A 620 -25.88 15.78 -31.30
C ILE A 620 -25.38 14.35 -31.55
N MET A 621 -24.51 13.88 -30.66
CA MET A 621 -23.97 12.52 -30.78
C MET A 621 -25.10 11.49 -30.66
N GLY A 622 -25.03 10.41 -31.43
CA GLY A 622 -26.08 9.40 -31.43
C GLY A 622 -27.33 9.76 -32.29
N ILE A 623 -27.36 10.95 -32.91
CA ILE A 623 -28.43 11.36 -33.85
C ILE A 623 -27.90 11.43 -35.26
N GLY A 624 -28.61 10.77 -36.16
CA GLY A 624 -28.34 10.78 -37.61
C GLY A 624 -27.78 9.46 -38.11
N HIS A 625 -28.13 9.15 -39.38
CA HIS A 625 -27.64 7.98 -40.11
C HIS A 625 -27.43 8.31 -41.59
N ARG A 626 -26.39 7.70 -42.21
CA ARG A 626 -26.05 7.98 -43.58
C ARG A 626 -27.09 7.44 -44.58
N VAL A 627 -27.66 6.24 -44.31
CA VAL A 627 -28.56 5.50 -45.19
C VAL A 627 -29.95 5.32 -44.59
N LYS A 628 -30.03 5.13 -43.22
CA LYS A 628 -31.28 4.87 -42.55
C LYS A 628 -32.03 6.16 -42.20
N SER A 629 -33.36 6.07 -42.16
CA SER A 629 -34.24 7.20 -41.89
C SER A 629 -35.55 6.72 -41.26
N ILE A 630 -36.43 7.63 -40.93
CA ILE A 630 -37.78 7.30 -40.39
C ILE A 630 -38.58 6.43 -41.40
N ASN A 631 -38.35 6.61 -42.69
CA ASN A 631 -39.02 5.83 -43.76
C ASN A 631 -38.26 4.53 -44.12
N ASN A 632 -37.04 4.36 -43.64
CA ASN A 632 -36.22 3.16 -43.77
C ASN A 632 -35.51 2.87 -42.45
N PRO A 633 -36.22 2.36 -41.44
CA PRO A 633 -35.73 2.22 -40.10
C PRO A 633 -34.58 1.21 -39.99
N ASP A 634 -33.70 1.44 -39.02
CA ASP A 634 -32.69 0.46 -38.65
C ASP A 634 -33.33 -0.59 -37.71
N MET A 635 -33.40 -1.83 -38.18
CA MET A 635 -34.03 -2.93 -37.44
C MET A 635 -33.27 -3.23 -36.12
N ARG A 636 -31.96 -3.00 -36.06
CA ARG A 636 -31.17 -3.16 -34.84
C ARG A 636 -31.65 -2.19 -33.76
N VAL A 637 -31.81 -0.91 -34.15
CA VAL A 637 -32.34 0.13 -33.26
C VAL A 637 -33.76 -0.20 -32.78
N LYS A 638 -34.60 -0.69 -33.71
CA LYS A 638 -35.98 -1.09 -33.35
C LYS A 638 -35.99 -2.18 -32.33
N ILE A 639 -35.24 -3.26 -32.52
CA ILE A 639 -35.18 -4.40 -31.59
C ILE A 639 -34.67 -3.95 -30.20
N ILE A 640 -33.64 -3.09 -30.15
CA ILE A 640 -33.14 -2.56 -28.87
C ILE A 640 -34.20 -1.67 -28.22
N LYS A 641 -34.88 -0.79 -28.95
CA LYS A 641 -35.96 0.05 -28.42
C LYS A 641 -37.09 -0.80 -27.85
N ASP A 642 -37.54 -1.84 -28.55
CA ASP A 642 -38.57 -2.76 -28.09
C ASP A 642 -38.15 -3.46 -26.79
N PHE A 643 -36.92 -3.94 -26.68
CA PHE A 643 -36.36 -4.56 -25.49
C PHE A 643 -36.34 -3.57 -24.29
N ILE A 644 -35.90 -2.31 -24.50
CA ILE A 644 -35.86 -1.28 -23.46
C ILE A 644 -37.29 -0.98 -22.96
N LEU A 645 -38.24 -0.86 -23.90
CA LEU A 645 -39.65 -0.60 -23.54
C LEU A 645 -40.26 -1.69 -22.69
N GLU A 646 -39.92 -2.96 -22.96
CA GLU A 646 -40.46 -4.12 -22.29
C GLU A 646 -39.80 -4.40 -20.93
N HIS A 647 -38.46 -4.28 -20.84
CA HIS A 647 -37.70 -4.83 -19.72
C HIS A 647 -37.13 -3.77 -18.74
N PHE A 648 -36.95 -2.52 -19.18
CA PHE A 648 -36.36 -1.52 -18.29
C PHE A 648 -37.41 -0.96 -17.31
N PRO A 649 -37.12 -0.98 -16.01
CA PRO A 649 -38.06 -0.50 -14.98
C PRO A 649 -38.31 1.01 -15.07
N SER A 650 -37.27 1.78 -15.45
CA SER A 650 -37.34 3.23 -15.65
C SER A 650 -36.43 3.60 -16.80
N LYS A 651 -36.90 4.56 -17.62
CA LYS A 651 -36.21 4.93 -18.88
C LYS A 651 -36.41 6.42 -19.25
N PRO A 652 -36.15 7.35 -18.31
CA PRO A 652 -36.43 8.76 -18.56
C PRO A 652 -35.50 9.41 -19.60
N VAL A 653 -34.19 9.07 -19.60
CA VAL A 653 -33.24 9.61 -20.58
C VAL A 653 -33.49 9.04 -21.97
N PHE A 654 -33.85 7.77 -22.05
CA PHE A 654 -34.30 7.15 -23.30
C PHE A 654 -35.56 7.84 -23.86
N ASN A 655 -36.57 8.09 -23.02
CA ASN A 655 -37.77 8.80 -23.45
C ASN A 655 -37.45 10.23 -23.91
N TYR A 656 -36.58 10.93 -23.20
CA TYR A 656 -36.07 12.24 -23.61
C TYR A 656 -35.40 12.17 -25.00
N ALA A 657 -34.59 11.18 -25.26
CA ALA A 657 -33.95 11.00 -26.57
C ALA A 657 -34.95 10.70 -27.69
N LEU A 658 -36.03 9.97 -27.42
CA LEU A 658 -37.10 9.76 -28.38
C LEU A 658 -37.83 11.08 -28.74
N GLU A 659 -38.06 11.99 -27.80
CA GLU A 659 -38.60 13.31 -28.07
C GLU A 659 -37.63 14.18 -28.90
N VAL A 660 -36.32 14.09 -28.62
CA VAL A 660 -35.27 14.71 -29.45
C VAL A 660 -35.33 14.17 -30.87
N GLU A 661 -35.43 12.82 -31.06
CA GLU A 661 -35.56 12.18 -32.35
C GLU A 661 -36.76 12.70 -33.15
N LYS A 662 -37.95 12.88 -32.53
CA LYS A 662 -39.12 13.47 -33.19
C LYS A 662 -38.84 14.86 -33.76
N ILE A 663 -38.14 15.70 -32.99
CA ILE A 663 -37.79 17.06 -33.37
C ILE A 663 -36.76 17.04 -34.51
N THR A 664 -35.77 16.22 -34.42
CA THR A 664 -34.68 16.17 -35.45
C THR A 664 -35.16 15.56 -36.75
N THR A 665 -36.00 14.52 -36.72
CA THR A 665 -36.57 13.87 -37.89
C THR A 665 -37.62 14.75 -38.60
N SER A 666 -38.32 15.65 -37.90
CA SER A 666 -39.20 16.64 -38.52
C SER A 666 -38.43 17.60 -39.45
N LYS A 667 -37.14 17.82 -39.19
CA LYS A 667 -36.26 18.68 -40.01
C LYS A 667 -35.62 17.90 -41.18
N LYS A 668 -35.11 16.68 -40.90
CA LYS A 668 -34.52 15.78 -41.89
C LYS A 668 -34.82 14.32 -41.51
N PRO A 669 -35.42 13.53 -42.42
CA PRO A 669 -35.87 12.16 -42.09
C PRO A 669 -34.78 11.19 -41.66
N ASN A 670 -33.49 11.48 -41.94
CA ASN A 670 -32.35 10.66 -41.58
C ASN A 670 -31.68 11.08 -40.26
N LEU A 671 -32.20 12.10 -39.56
CA LEU A 671 -31.72 12.49 -38.21
C LEU A 671 -32.44 11.68 -37.12
N ILE A 672 -32.40 10.38 -37.29
CA ILE A 672 -32.94 9.37 -36.34
C ILE A 672 -31.97 9.10 -35.20
N LEU A 673 -32.45 8.58 -34.09
CA LEU A 673 -31.63 8.01 -33.06
C LEU A 673 -30.99 6.72 -33.60
N ASN A 674 -29.66 6.72 -33.74
CA ASN A 674 -28.91 5.60 -34.27
C ASN A 674 -28.52 4.56 -33.19
N VAL A 675 -27.77 3.51 -33.58
CA VAL A 675 -27.36 2.44 -32.66
C VAL A 675 -26.59 2.98 -31.49
N ASP A 676 -25.65 3.90 -31.73
CA ASP A 676 -24.82 4.47 -30.67
C ASP A 676 -25.68 5.29 -29.69
N GLY A 677 -26.60 6.11 -30.22
CA GLY A 677 -27.50 6.93 -29.42
C GLY A 677 -28.43 6.10 -28.54
N VAL A 678 -29.06 5.05 -29.10
CA VAL A 678 -30.00 4.23 -28.32
C VAL A 678 -29.29 3.43 -27.23
N ILE A 679 -28.11 2.87 -27.51
CA ILE A 679 -27.33 2.16 -26.52
C ILE A 679 -26.88 3.13 -25.41
N ALA A 680 -26.39 4.32 -25.79
CA ALA A 680 -25.89 5.31 -24.83
C ALA A 680 -26.95 5.73 -23.81
N VAL A 681 -28.13 6.15 -24.26
CA VAL A 681 -29.21 6.61 -23.36
C VAL A 681 -29.78 5.46 -22.53
N ALA A 682 -29.89 4.27 -23.10
CA ALA A 682 -30.31 3.09 -22.36
C ALA A 682 -29.32 2.71 -21.27
N PHE A 683 -28.03 2.83 -21.53
CA PHE A 683 -26.99 2.53 -20.56
C PHE A 683 -27.00 3.54 -19.40
N VAL A 684 -27.23 4.83 -19.68
CA VAL A 684 -27.44 5.85 -18.63
C VAL A 684 -28.63 5.50 -17.75
N ASP A 685 -29.77 5.14 -18.35
CA ASP A 685 -30.97 4.74 -17.59
C ASP A 685 -30.72 3.46 -16.78
N LEU A 686 -29.97 2.51 -17.34
CA LEU A 686 -29.58 1.29 -16.65
C LEU A 686 -28.71 1.61 -15.40
N LEU A 687 -27.66 2.41 -15.53
CA LEU A 687 -26.82 2.81 -14.42
C LEU A 687 -27.61 3.53 -13.32
N ARG A 688 -28.53 4.41 -13.72
CA ARG A 688 -29.27 5.25 -12.77
C ARG A 688 -30.49 4.59 -12.13
N TYR A 689 -31.14 3.65 -12.84
CA TYR A 689 -32.47 3.16 -12.45
C TYR A 689 -32.60 1.65 -12.36
N SER A 690 -31.54 0.87 -12.52
CA SER A 690 -31.58 -0.58 -12.29
C SER A 690 -31.69 -0.96 -10.81
N GLY A 691 -31.44 0.00 -9.92
CA GLY A 691 -31.36 -0.26 -8.47
C GLY A 691 -30.02 -0.86 -8.02
N SER A 692 -29.06 -1.03 -8.95
CA SER A 692 -27.78 -1.67 -8.68
C SER A 692 -26.67 -0.69 -8.33
N PHE A 693 -26.85 0.61 -8.58
CA PHE A 693 -25.85 1.67 -8.41
C PHE A 693 -26.42 2.83 -7.62
N THR A 694 -25.57 3.51 -6.85
CA THR A 694 -25.90 4.83 -6.30
C THR A 694 -25.83 5.87 -7.42
N ARG A 695 -26.35 7.06 -7.15
CA ARG A 695 -26.33 8.16 -8.13
C ARG A 695 -24.89 8.58 -8.45
N GLU A 696 -24.05 8.59 -7.44
CA GLU A 696 -22.61 8.93 -7.53
C GLU A 696 -21.86 7.89 -8.34
N GLU A 697 -22.03 6.60 -8.05
CA GLU A 697 -21.44 5.52 -8.84
C GLU A 697 -21.88 5.56 -10.31
N ALA A 698 -23.16 5.77 -10.56
CA ALA A 698 -23.66 5.86 -11.93
C ALA A 698 -23.02 7.02 -12.70
N GLN A 699 -22.84 8.17 -12.04
CA GLN A 699 -22.18 9.32 -12.64
C GLN A 699 -20.70 9.07 -12.90
N GLU A 700 -20.00 8.42 -11.97
CA GLU A 700 -18.60 8.04 -12.13
C GLU A 700 -18.40 7.10 -13.34
N TYR A 701 -19.26 6.10 -13.53
CA TYR A 701 -19.20 5.22 -14.72
C TYR A 701 -19.46 5.97 -16.02
N ILE A 702 -20.34 6.95 -16.04
CA ILE A 702 -20.59 7.79 -17.24
C ILE A 702 -19.36 8.66 -17.53
N GLU A 703 -18.73 9.24 -16.51
CA GLU A 703 -17.59 10.13 -16.67
C GLU A 703 -16.32 9.40 -17.11
N MET A 704 -16.08 8.19 -16.58
CA MET A 704 -14.92 7.40 -16.98
C MET A 704 -15.01 6.82 -18.39
N GLY A 705 -16.15 6.94 -19.07
CA GLY A 705 -16.31 6.47 -20.44
C GLY A 705 -16.56 4.97 -20.57
N SER A 706 -17.27 4.38 -19.60
CA SER A 706 -17.52 2.94 -19.57
C SER A 706 -18.40 2.42 -20.71
N ILE A 707 -19.19 3.29 -21.31
CA ILE A 707 -20.20 2.90 -22.31
C ILE A 707 -19.56 2.49 -23.64
N ASN A 708 -18.48 3.17 -24.03
CA ASN A 708 -17.72 2.79 -25.23
C ASN A 708 -17.08 1.39 -25.11
N SER A 709 -16.91 0.86 -23.90
CA SER A 709 -16.33 -0.47 -23.70
C SER A 709 -17.14 -1.58 -24.39
N LEU A 710 -18.49 -1.47 -24.42
CA LEU A 710 -19.34 -2.42 -25.15
C LEU A 710 -19.08 -2.36 -26.66
N PHE A 711 -18.88 -1.18 -27.23
CA PHE A 711 -18.54 -1.04 -28.64
C PHE A 711 -17.15 -1.62 -28.94
N VAL A 712 -16.16 -1.33 -28.12
CA VAL A 712 -14.79 -1.86 -28.28
C VAL A 712 -14.78 -3.37 -28.22
N LEU A 713 -15.45 -3.98 -27.23
CA LEU A 713 -15.52 -5.42 -27.08
C LEU A 713 -16.29 -6.07 -28.24
N GLY A 714 -17.46 -5.56 -28.57
CA GLY A 714 -18.26 -6.07 -29.67
C GLY A 714 -17.50 -5.97 -31.00
N ARG A 715 -16.93 -4.80 -31.31
CA ARG A 715 -16.22 -4.57 -32.57
C ARG A 715 -14.96 -5.42 -32.71
N SER A 716 -14.32 -5.80 -31.60
CA SER A 716 -13.18 -6.72 -31.61
C SER A 716 -13.55 -8.07 -32.24
N ILE A 717 -14.77 -8.58 -32.01
CA ILE A 717 -15.27 -9.82 -32.58
C ILE A 717 -15.23 -9.73 -34.12
N GLY A 718 -15.75 -8.63 -34.68
CA GLY A 718 -15.76 -8.39 -36.14
C GLY A 718 -14.33 -8.24 -36.71
N PHE A 719 -13.45 -7.51 -36.04
CA PHE A 719 -12.06 -7.34 -36.48
C PHE A 719 -11.30 -8.67 -36.51
N ILE A 720 -11.50 -9.53 -35.50
CA ILE A 720 -10.96 -10.90 -35.53
C ILE A 720 -11.48 -11.68 -36.73
N GLY A 721 -12.79 -11.57 -37.01
CA GLY A 721 -13.40 -12.19 -38.17
C GLY A 721 -12.78 -11.72 -39.49
N HIS A 722 -12.60 -10.42 -39.68
CA HIS A 722 -11.96 -9.84 -40.84
C HIS A 722 -10.51 -10.29 -41.02
N TYR A 723 -9.74 -10.36 -39.93
CA TYR A 723 -8.38 -10.90 -39.99
C TYR A 723 -8.37 -12.35 -40.46
N MET A 724 -9.19 -13.22 -39.86
CA MET A 724 -9.28 -14.63 -40.19
C MET A 724 -9.71 -14.81 -41.69
N ASP A 725 -10.64 -13.98 -42.16
CA ASP A 725 -11.12 -14.00 -43.52
C ASP A 725 -10.01 -13.69 -44.50
N GLN A 726 -9.19 -12.66 -44.28
CA GLN A 726 -8.05 -12.34 -45.14
C GLN A 726 -7.02 -13.47 -45.20
N LYS A 727 -6.76 -14.13 -44.07
CA LYS A 727 -5.84 -15.29 -44.02
C LYS A 727 -6.43 -16.50 -44.76
N ARG A 728 -7.72 -16.80 -44.55
CA ARG A 728 -8.43 -17.88 -45.24
C ARG A 728 -8.46 -17.70 -46.75
N LEU A 729 -8.74 -16.49 -47.21
CA LEU A 729 -8.79 -16.12 -48.61
C LEU A 729 -7.39 -15.95 -49.24
N LYS A 730 -6.32 -16.10 -48.43
CA LYS A 730 -4.93 -15.95 -48.90
C LYS A 730 -4.68 -14.64 -49.64
N GLN A 731 -5.28 -13.56 -49.18
CA GLN A 731 -5.17 -12.26 -49.83
C GLN A 731 -3.75 -11.70 -49.72
N GLY A 732 -3.21 -11.24 -50.86
CA GLY A 732 -1.90 -10.58 -50.93
C GLY A 732 -1.92 -9.15 -50.37
N LEU A 733 -0.78 -8.48 -50.41
CA LEU A 733 -0.61 -7.09 -49.99
C LEU A 733 -1.66 -6.18 -50.61
N TYR A 734 -2.37 -5.42 -49.79
CA TYR A 734 -3.29 -4.39 -50.24
C TYR A 734 -2.53 -3.17 -50.76
N ARG A 735 -2.92 -2.70 -51.95
CA ARG A 735 -2.53 -1.39 -52.46
C ARG A 735 -3.80 -0.67 -52.90
N HIS A 736 -4.00 0.54 -52.39
CA HIS A 736 -5.14 1.36 -52.81
C HIS A 736 -4.98 1.72 -54.30
N PRO A 737 -6.03 1.61 -55.13
CA PRO A 737 -5.97 2.04 -56.53
C PRO A 737 -5.62 3.53 -56.60
N TRP A 738 -4.63 3.88 -57.39
CA TRP A 738 -4.19 5.27 -57.49
C TRP A 738 -5.25 6.17 -58.14
N ASP A 739 -6.11 5.60 -59.00
CA ASP A 739 -7.23 6.28 -59.63
C ASP A 739 -8.32 6.75 -58.67
N ASP A 740 -8.40 6.12 -57.49
CA ASP A 740 -9.36 6.47 -56.43
C ASP A 740 -8.80 7.56 -55.50
N ILE A 741 -7.58 8.06 -55.75
CA ILE A 741 -6.93 9.09 -54.95
C ILE A 741 -7.04 10.44 -55.69
N SER A 742 -7.73 11.40 -55.06
CA SER A 742 -7.76 12.78 -55.53
C SER A 742 -6.50 13.51 -55.10
N TYR A 743 -5.65 13.85 -56.02
CA TYR A 743 -4.43 14.62 -55.74
C TYR A 743 -4.73 16.11 -55.80
N VAL A 744 -4.39 16.84 -54.74
CA VAL A 744 -4.37 18.30 -54.71
C VAL A 744 -3.01 18.73 -55.25
N LEU A 745 -3.00 19.38 -56.41
CA LEU A 745 -1.76 19.95 -56.95
C LEU A 745 -1.36 21.16 -56.10
N PRO A 746 -0.08 21.31 -55.74
CA PRO A 746 0.40 22.52 -55.08
C PRO A 746 0.19 23.71 -56.03
N GLU A 747 -0.13 24.88 -55.47
CA GLU A 747 -0.12 26.12 -56.25
C GLU A 747 1.23 26.27 -56.91
N GLN A 748 1.22 26.46 -58.24
CA GLN A 748 2.46 26.72 -58.98
C GLN A 748 3.03 28.01 -58.40
N TYR A 749 4.21 27.92 -57.80
CA TYR A 749 5.00 29.10 -57.47
C TYR A 749 5.29 29.80 -58.82
N ASN A 750 4.55 30.84 -59.13
CA ASN A 750 4.93 31.75 -60.19
C ASN A 750 6.20 32.49 -59.72
N ASN A 751 7.33 32.01 -60.20
CA ASN A 751 8.60 32.73 -60.08
C ASN A 751 8.53 34.01 -60.89
#